data_a8489321692c68887ef4c39d130c7356
#
_entry.id   a8489321692c68887ef4c39d130c7356
#
_cell.length_a   1.000
_cell.length_b   1.000
_cell.length_c   1.000
_cell.angle_alpha   90.00
_cell.angle_beta   90.00
_cell.angle_gamma   90.00
#
_symmetry.space_group_name_H-M   'P 1'
#
loop_
_entity.id
_entity.type
_entity.pdbx_description
1 polymer ?
#
loop_
_entity_poly.entity_id
_entity_poly.type
_entity_poly.pdbx_seq_one_letter_code
_entity_poly.pdbx_strand_id
1 'polypeptide(L)'
;MPRKVSLDMTRNIGIMAHIDAGKTTTTERILFYTGINRKMGETHDGGATMDWMEQEQERGITITSAATTCFWKNHRINIIDTPGHVDFTVEVQRSLRVLDGSVTVLCAKGGVEPQSETVWRQADEYKVPRMIYVNKMDIMGADFYRVLDMIKERFNCNGVPIQLPIGSEDTFKGLIDLVSMKAIVYYDDLGKDVREEDIPEDMLELANKYRTELIEHVVEQDEELMEKYFEGEEPTVDQIKKIIRQSTIANSMVPICCGTSYRNKGVQPLLDAVVDYMPAPTDVEAIKGVNPDTDEEEVRHSSDTEPFAALAFKIATDPFVGKICFFRVYSGHIDAGSAVYNSVKQNRERLGRILQMHANHREDLETVYAGDIAAAVGLKNTTTGDTLCDEKHPVVLESMNFPEPVIRVAIEPKTKAGQEKMGIALAKLAEEDPTFKAYTDEETGQTIIAGMGELHLEIIVDRLLREFKVEANVGAPQVAYKESIRKKVDHETKYKRQSGGSGQYGHVKIIVEPNESGKGYEFINSVTGGTIPKEFIPAVDAGVKGALQAGVLANYPVVDVKVTLYDGSYHEVDSSEMAFKIAGSMAFKEACRLADPVLLEPIMKVTVIVPEEYMGDVIGDLNSRRGEIQGFEDRAGVKQINARVPLGDMFGYATDLRSKTQGRGQYVMEPDGYKEVPKSISEKIISARTKKD
;
A
#
# COMPACT_ATOMS: atom_id res chain seq x y z
N MET A 1 20.64 -7.69 -27.62
CA MET A 1 22.03 -7.39 -27.24
C MET A 1 22.33 -8.07 -25.91
N PRO A 2 23.57 -8.40 -25.53
CA PRO A 2 23.84 -8.92 -24.20
C PRO A 2 23.52 -7.85 -23.14
N ARG A 3 23.10 -8.28 -21.95
CA ARG A 3 22.83 -7.46 -20.78
C ARG A 3 24.04 -6.56 -20.44
N LYS A 4 23.79 -5.28 -20.15
CA LYS A 4 24.86 -4.30 -19.82
C LYS A 4 25.44 -4.50 -18.40
N VAL A 5 24.62 -4.94 -17.45
CA VAL A 5 24.99 -5.16 -16.04
C VAL A 5 24.46 -6.53 -15.64
N SER A 6 25.25 -7.35 -14.99
CA SER A 6 24.85 -8.68 -14.53
C SER A 6 23.77 -8.60 -13.42
N LEU A 7 23.02 -9.70 -13.24
CA LEU A 7 21.94 -9.78 -12.25
C LEU A 7 22.45 -9.56 -10.81
N ASP A 8 23.57 -10.15 -10.48
CA ASP A 8 24.22 -10.03 -9.17
C ASP A 8 24.66 -8.59 -8.84
N MET A 9 24.89 -7.77 -9.86
CA MET A 9 25.19 -6.34 -9.75
C MET A 9 23.96 -5.44 -9.89
N THR A 10 22.75 -5.98 -9.82
CA THR A 10 21.51 -5.22 -9.85
C THR A 10 20.92 -5.13 -8.45
N ARG A 11 20.35 -3.99 -8.09
CA ARG A 11 19.62 -3.74 -6.84
C ARG A 11 18.29 -3.10 -7.15
N ASN A 12 17.19 -3.71 -6.70
CA ASN A 12 15.84 -3.16 -6.82
C ASN A 12 15.38 -2.76 -5.43
N ILE A 13 15.47 -1.47 -5.12
CA ILE A 13 15.19 -0.97 -3.78
C ILE A 13 14.03 0.02 -3.75
N GLY A 14 13.27 0.00 -2.66
CA GLY A 14 12.31 1.03 -2.31
C GLY A 14 12.86 1.97 -1.27
N ILE A 15 12.52 3.24 -1.36
CA ILE A 15 12.77 4.20 -0.29
C ILE A 15 11.46 4.49 0.41
N MET A 16 11.38 4.15 1.68
CA MET A 16 10.19 4.24 2.52
C MET A 16 10.45 5.20 3.67
N ALA A 17 9.45 5.96 4.04
CA ALA A 17 9.55 6.90 5.16
C ALA A 17 8.17 7.36 5.60
N HIS A 18 8.07 7.86 6.84
CA HIS A 18 6.96 8.72 7.22
C HIS A 18 7.06 10.11 6.56
N ILE A 19 5.99 10.86 6.63
CA ILE A 19 5.95 12.24 6.12
C ILE A 19 7.06 13.06 6.80
N ASP A 20 7.74 13.90 6.03
CA ASP A 20 8.83 14.78 6.51
C ASP A 20 10.09 14.06 7.08
N ALA A 21 10.27 12.75 6.90
CA ALA A 21 11.54 12.11 7.26
C ALA A 21 12.71 12.49 6.32
N GLY A 22 12.40 13.10 5.18
CA GLY A 22 13.38 13.49 4.17
C GLY A 22 13.61 12.43 3.09
N LYS A 23 12.59 11.64 2.79
CA LYS A 23 12.61 10.60 1.74
C LYS A 23 13.01 11.17 0.38
N THR A 24 12.21 12.13 -0.15
CA THR A 24 12.46 12.74 -1.46
C THR A 24 13.83 13.44 -1.50
N THR A 25 14.21 14.14 -0.43
CA THR A 25 15.54 14.75 -0.32
C THR A 25 16.65 13.71 -0.41
N THR A 26 16.49 12.55 0.24
CA THR A 26 17.46 11.45 0.18
C THR A 26 17.57 10.90 -1.25
N THR A 27 16.44 10.65 -1.91
CA THR A 27 16.40 10.18 -3.31
C THR A 27 17.06 11.17 -4.25
N GLU A 28 16.76 12.48 -4.12
CA GLU A 28 17.38 13.53 -4.94
C GLU A 28 18.91 13.60 -4.75
N ARG A 29 19.41 13.41 -3.53
CA ARG A 29 20.85 13.37 -3.28
C ARG A 29 21.51 12.11 -3.88
N ILE A 30 20.82 10.97 -3.82
CA ILE A 30 21.27 9.75 -4.52
C ILE A 30 21.41 10.02 -6.02
N LEU A 31 20.39 10.63 -6.64
CA LEU A 31 20.41 10.96 -8.07
C LEU A 31 21.51 11.97 -8.43
N PHE A 32 21.79 12.91 -7.54
CA PHE A 32 22.89 13.86 -7.74
C PHE A 32 24.27 13.18 -7.67
N TYR A 33 24.54 12.38 -6.64
CA TYR A 33 25.86 11.72 -6.50
C TYR A 33 26.11 10.62 -7.54
N THR A 34 25.05 10.02 -8.06
CA THR A 34 25.15 9.05 -9.17
C THR A 34 25.21 9.71 -10.56
N GLY A 35 25.16 11.06 -10.62
CA GLY A 35 25.32 11.83 -11.85
C GLY A 35 24.08 11.87 -12.76
N ILE A 36 22.93 11.37 -12.31
CA ILE A 36 21.66 11.47 -13.04
C ILE A 36 21.19 12.92 -13.06
N ASN A 37 21.19 13.59 -11.90
CA ASN A 37 20.85 15.01 -11.79
C ASN A 37 22.11 15.86 -11.78
N ARG A 38 22.09 16.95 -12.57
CA ARG A 38 23.20 17.93 -12.61
C ARG A 38 23.11 18.96 -11.49
N LYS A 39 21.92 19.16 -10.92
CA LYS A 39 21.62 20.07 -9.82
C LYS A 39 20.94 19.32 -8.71
N MET A 40 21.15 19.74 -7.47
CA MET A 40 20.39 19.23 -6.32
C MET A 40 18.97 19.79 -6.39
N GLY A 41 17.97 18.93 -6.47
CA GLY A 41 16.56 19.29 -6.33
C GLY A 41 16.24 19.57 -4.86
N GLU A 42 15.48 20.63 -4.60
CA GLU A 42 14.94 20.96 -3.28
C GLU A 42 13.42 20.76 -3.31
N THR A 43 12.91 20.05 -2.33
CA THR A 43 11.46 19.77 -2.23
C THR A 43 10.66 21.03 -1.95
N HIS A 44 11.19 21.95 -1.15
CA HIS A 44 10.51 23.19 -0.81
C HIS A 44 10.42 24.21 -1.97
N ASP A 45 11.31 24.08 -2.94
CA ASP A 45 11.34 24.98 -4.11
C ASP A 45 10.63 24.36 -5.35
N GLY A 46 9.98 23.19 -5.18
CA GLY A 46 9.33 22.47 -6.28
C GLY A 46 10.30 21.93 -7.34
N GLY A 47 11.59 21.82 -7.01
CA GLY A 47 12.65 21.40 -7.92
C GLY A 47 12.99 19.90 -7.86
N ALA A 48 12.24 19.10 -7.09
CA ALA A 48 12.48 17.68 -6.95
C ALA A 48 12.09 16.92 -8.23
N THR A 49 12.98 16.08 -8.71
CA THR A 49 12.79 15.31 -9.95
C THR A 49 11.78 14.18 -9.76
N MET A 50 11.76 13.58 -8.56
CA MET A 50 10.89 12.45 -8.25
C MET A 50 9.45 12.86 -7.97
N ASP A 51 9.22 14.00 -7.34
CA ASP A 51 7.90 14.58 -7.12
C ASP A 51 7.53 15.45 -8.35
N TRP A 52 7.11 14.81 -9.42
CA TRP A 52 6.90 15.45 -10.72
C TRP A 52 5.49 16.02 -10.91
N MET A 53 4.52 15.60 -10.09
CA MET A 53 3.16 16.13 -10.13
C MET A 53 3.11 17.52 -9.45
N GLU A 54 2.34 18.44 -10.03
CA GLU A 54 2.14 19.78 -9.43
C GLU A 54 1.61 19.67 -7.98
N GLN A 55 0.71 18.70 -7.72
CA GLN A 55 0.15 18.47 -6.40
C GLN A 55 1.18 17.98 -5.38
N GLU A 56 2.14 17.16 -5.82
CA GLU A 56 3.26 16.72 -4.97
C GLU A 56 4.14 17.89 -4.58
N GLN A 57 4.47 18.73 -5.54
CA GLN A 57 5.32 19.91 -5.36
C GLN A 57 4.65 20.98 -4.47
N GLU A 58 3.36 21.25 -4.69
CA GLU A 58 2.61 22.22 -3.89
C GLU A 58 2.41 21.78 -2.43
N ARG A 59 2.23 20.49 -2.20
CA ARG A 59 1.96 19.91 -0.87
C ARG A 59 3.20 19.45 -0.15
N GLY A 60 4.32 19.28 -0.86
CA GLY A 60 5.56 18.73 -0.33
C GLY A 60 5.48 17.27 0.09
N ILE A 61 4.57 16.49 -0.51
CA ILE A 61 4.36 15.07 -0.24
C ILE A 61 4.39 14.25 -1.53
N THR A 62 4.97 13.07 -1.49
CA THR A 62 4.88 12.10 -2.58
C THR A 62 3.49 11.45 -2.57
N ILE A 63 2.81 11.49 -3.70
CA ILE A 63 1.46 10.93 -3.90
C ILE A 63 1.54 9.61 -4.66
N THR A 64 2.32 9.60 -5.75
CA THR A 64 2.49 8.43 -6.60
C THR A 64 3.91 7.91 -6.53
N SER A 65 4.08 6.60 -6.57
CA SER A 65 5.41 6.01 -6.65
C SER A 65 6.09 6.37 -7.96
N ALA A 66 7.35 6.79 -7.90
CA ALA A 66 8.17 7.08 -9.07
C ALA A 66 9.34 6.10 -9.14
N ALA A 67 9.64 5.63 -10.34
CA ALA A 67 10.75 4.73 -10.58
C ALA A 67 11.90 5.47 -11.28
N THR A 68 13.12 5.21 -10.85
CA THR A 68 14.33 5.73 -11.48
C THR A 68 15.45 4.71 -11.42
N THR A 69 16.42 4.85 -12.30
CA THR A 69 17.61 3.99 -12.35
C THR A 69 18.87 4.82 -12.25
N CYS A 70 19.80 4.42 -11.42
CA CYS A 70 21.11 5.03 -11.30
C CYS A 70 22.21 3.96 -11.21
N PHE A 71 23.47 4.41 -11.24
CA PHE A 71 24.63 3.52 -11.19
C PHE A 71 25.60 3.96 -10.10
N TRP A 72 26.06 3.00 -9.29
CA TRP A 72 27.03 3.22 -8.24
C TRP A 72 27.99 2.05 -8.13
N LYS A 73 29.30 2.30 -8.13
CA LYS A 73 30.34 1.25 -8.05
C LYS A 73 30.06 0.05 -8.98
N ASN A 74 29.76 0.32 -10.25
CA ASN A 74 29.40 -0.66 -11.29
C ASN A 74 28.09 -1.44 -11.05
N HIS A 75 27.33 -1.11 -10.00
CA HIS A 75 26.00 -1.67 -9.78
C HIS A 75 24.94 -0.78 -10.40
N ARG A 76 23.91 -1.43 -10.93
CA ARG A 76 22.68 -0.78 -11.36
C ARG A 76 21.71 -0.78 -10.18
N ILE A 77 21.23 0.37 -9.80
CA ILE A 77 20.27 0.54 -8.72
C ILE A 77 18.98 1.09 -9.30
N ASN A 78 17.93 0.29 -9.28
CA ASN A 78 16.57 0.72 -9.57
C ASN A 78 15.93 1.14 -8.26
N ILE A 79 15.44 2.38 -8.20
CA ILE A 79 14.85 2.96 -7.01
C ILE A 79 13.36 3.21 -7.30
N ILE A 80 12.50 2.72 -6.42
CA ILE A 80 11.08 3.10 -6.39
C ILE A 80 10.87 3.97 -5.15
N ASP A 81 10.55 5.23 -5.38
CA ASP A 81 10.17 6.17 -4.33
C ASP A 81 8.70 5.99 -3.99
N THR A 82 8.37 5.70 -2.73
CA THR A 82 7.01 5.35 -2.31
C THR A 82 6.37 6.48 -1.51
N PRO A 83 5.04 6.68 -1.59
CA PRO A 83 4.35 7.63 -0.73
C PRO A 83 4.53 7.32 0.75
N GLY A 84 4.56 8.36 1.59
CA GLY A 84 4.60 8.22 3.04
C GLY A 84 3.23 8.36 3.73
N HIS A 85 2.17 8.70 2.99
CA HIS A 85 0.84 8.98 3.55
C HIS A 85 -0.06 7.74 3.52
N VAL A 86 -0.82 7.52 4.59
CA VAL A 86 -1.70 6.33 4.73
C VAL A 86 -2.78 6.21 3.67
N ASP A 87 -3.28 7.32 3.12
CA ASP A 87 -4.26 7.30 2.04
C ASP A 87 -3.71 6.66 0.74
N PHE A 88 -2.38 6.54 0.64
CA PHE A 88 -1.66 5.97 -0.51
C PHE A 88 -0.93 4.67 -0.18
N THR A 89 -1.34 3.96 0.87
CA THR A 89 -0.73 2.68 1.29
C THR A 89 -0.72 1.63 0.18
N VAL A 90 -1.66 1.68 -0.75
CA VAL A 90 -1.71 0.79 -1.92
C VAL A 90 -0.52 1.02 -2.85
N GLU A 91 -0.07 2.26 -3.02
CA GLU A 91 1.16 2.55 -3.78
C GLU A 91 2.38 1.91 -3.10
N VAL A 92 2.42 1.91 -1.77
CA VAL A 92 3.47 1.24 -0.99
C VAL A 92 3.41 -0.27 -1.19
N GLN A 93 2.23 -0.88 -1.06
CA GLN A 93 2.05 -2.33 -1.25
C GLN A 93 2.44 -2.78 -2.66
N ARG A 94 2.00 -2.04 -3.69
CA ARG A 94 2.39 -2.32 -5.09
C ARG A 94 3.91 -2.29 -5.28
N SER A 95 4.55 -1.31 -4.68
CA SER A 95 6.01 -1.15 -4.75
C SER A 95 6.73 -2.27 -4.00
N LEU A 96 6.31 -2.58 -2.76
CA LEU A 96 6.88 -3.67 -1.95
C LEU A 96 6.85 -5.02 -2.66
N ARG A 97 5.80 -5.29 -3.42
CA ARG A 97 5.64 -6.55 -4.16
C ARG A 97 6.71 -6.77 -5.23
N VAL A 98 7.27 -5.69 -5.77
CA VAL A 98 8.23 -5.74 -6.88
C VAL A 98 9.66 -5.36 -6.49
N LEU A 99 9.91 -5.09 -5.22
CA LEU A 99 11.21 -4.75 -4.69
C LEU A 99 11.92 -5.98 -4.14
N ASP A 100 13.26 -5.98 -4.24
CA ASP A 100 14.11 -6.99 -3.61
C ASP A 100 14.54 -6.56 -2.20
N GLY A 101 14.59 -5.25 -1.94
CA GLY A 101 14.93 -4.70 -0.64
C GLY A 101 14.41 -3.28 -0.46
N SER A 102 14.48 -2.75 0.74
CA SER A 102 14.06 -1.39 1.03
C SER A 102 14.97 -0.65 2.00
N VAL A 103 15.01 0.67 1.84
CA VAL A 103 15.67 1.60 2.76
C VAL A 103 14.58 2.36 3.50
N THR A 104 14.48 2.17 4.80
CA THR A 104 13.53 2.88 5.67
C THR A 104 14.23 4.12 6.23
N VAL A 105 13.77 5.30 5.82
CA VAL A 105 14.30 6.59 6.28
C VAL A 105 13.54 7.04 7.51
N LEU A 106 14.23 7.22 8.62
CA LEU A 106 13.70 7.72 9.88
C LEU A 106 14.28 9.10 10.20
N CYS A 107 13.50 9.95 10.84
CA CYS A 107 13.98 11.24 11.32
C CYS A 107 14.72 11.08 12.66
N ALA A 108 15.94 11.60 12.80
CA ALA A 108 16.72 11.53 14.05
C ALA A 108 16.02 12.19 15.25
N LYS A 109 15.11 13.14 15.00
CA LYS A 109 14.30 13.79 16.04
C LYS A 109 13.00 13.04 16.33
N GLY A 110 12.24 12.62 15.30
CA GLY A 110 10.96 11.91 15.44
C GLY A 110 11.14 10.44 15.81
N GLY A 111 12.16 9.80 15.24
CA GLY A 111 12.41 8.37 15.38
C GLY A 111 11.37 7.54 14.64
N VAL A 112 10.88 6.50 15.28
CA VAL A 112 9.82 5.63 14.74
C VAL A 112 8.47 6.27 14.99
N GLU A 113 7.76 6.60 13.91
CA GLU A 113 6.41 7.16 13.93
C GLU A 113 5.37 6.11 13.50
N PRO A 114 4.06 6.30 13.80
CA PRO A 114 3.03 5.32 13.46
C PRO A 114 2.97 4.95 11.99
N GLN A 115 3.22 5.93 11.11
CA GLN A 115 3.31 5.67 9.66
C GLN A 115 4.48 4.75 9.32
N SER A 116 5.62 4.93 9.99
CA SER A 116 6.78 4.04 9.83
C SER A 116 6.45 2.62 10.27
N GLU A 117 5.71 2.44 11.35
CA GLU A 117 5.27 1.12 11.83
C GLU A 117 4.32 0.44 10.83
N THR A 118 3.42 1.20 10.20
CA THR A 118 2.50 0.67 9.19
C THR A 118 3.25 0.15 7.96
N VAL A 119 4.16 0.97 7.42
CA VAL A 119 4.97 0.58 6.26
C VAL A 119 5.90 -0.59 6.61
N TRP A 120 6.43 -0.61 7.84
CA TRP A 120 7.27 -1.69 8.34
C TRP A 120 6.53 -3.02 8.38
N ARG A 121 5.30 -3.04 8.91
CA ARG A 121 4.45 -4.25 8.93
C ARG A 121 4.10 -4.74 7.53
N GLN A 122 3.83 -3.84 6.59
CA GLN A 122 3.61 -4.21 5.19
C GLN A 122 4.86 -4.86 4.57
N ALA A 123 6.05 -4.34 4.88
CA ALA A 123 7.30 -4.94 4.43
C ALA A 123 7.56 -6.33 5.08
N ASP A 124 7.09 -6.56 6.32
CA ASP A 124 7.12 -7.88 6.98
C ASP A 124 6.22 -8.87 6.25
N GLU A 125 5.02 -8.46 5.85
CA GLU A 125 4.07 -9.29 5.12
C GLU A 125 4.67 -9.83 3.81
N TYR A 126 5.40 -8.97 3.09
CA TYR A 126 6.09 -9.35 1.85
C TYR A 126 7.51 -9.89 2.07
N LYS A 127 7.97 -10.02 3.32
CA LYS A 127 9.31 -10.49 3.71
C LYS A 127 10.45 -9.74 3.01
N VAL A 128 10.26 -8.44 2.75
CA VAL A 128 11.25 -7.61 2.05
C VAL A 128 12.45 -7.33 2.96
N PRO A 129 13.69 -7.68 2.56
CA PRO A 129 14.91 -7.30 3.25
C PRO A 129 15.05 -5.79 3.41
N ARG A 130 15.51 -5.33 4.57
CA ARG A 130 15.51 -3.92 4.93
C ARG A 130 16.81 -3.44 5.52
N MET A 131 17.07 -2.15 5.32
CA MET A 131 18.02 -1.37 6.08
C MET A 131 17.37 -0.06 6.54
N ILE A 132 17.93 0.56 7.57
CA ILE A 132 17.42 1.81 8.12
C ILE A 132 18.47 2.91 7.89
N TYR A 133 17.98 4.09 7.51
CA TYR A 133 18.76 5.31 7.42
C TYR A 133 18.18 6.37 8.35
N VAL A 134 18.91 6.68 9.43
CA VAL A 134 18.55 7.73 10.39
C VAL A 134 19.02 9.06 9.82
N ASN A 135 18.09 9.81 9.26
CA ASN A 135 18.29 11.06 8.55
C ASN A 135 18.04 12.28 9.45
N LYS A 136 18.42 13.45 8.96
CA LYS A 136 18.26 14.73 9.67
C LYS A 136 19.06 14.80 10.99
N MET A 137 20.28 14.29 11.00
CA MET A 137 21.18 14.39 12.14
C MET A 137 21.60 15.83 12.49
N ASP A 138 21.32 16.79 11.59
CA ASP A 138 21.64 18.22 11.71
C ASP A 138 20.56 19.06 12.40
N ILE A 139 19.37 18.52 12.66
CA ILE A 139 18.27 19.30 13.26
C ILE A 139 18.31 19.30 14.79
N MET A 140 17.78 20.37 15.39
CA MET A 140 17.68 20.47 16.84
C MET A 140 16.83 19.35 17.43
N GLY A 141 17.36 18.63 18.43
CA GLY A 141 16.74 17.47 19.06
C GLY A 141 17.03 16.15 18.33
N ALA A 142 17.98 16.13 17.40
CA ALA A 142 18.46 14.89 16.77
C ALA A 142 19.21 14.02 17.77
N ASP A 143 18.76 12.77 17.95
CA ASP A 143 19.37 11.79 18.85
C ASP A 143 19.33 10.39 18.23
N PHE A 144 20.47 9.97 17.70
CA PHE A 144 20.65 8.68 17.05
C PHE A 144 20.40 7.50 18.00
N TYR A 145 20.93 7.58 19.22
CA TYR A 145 20.86 6.47 20.18
C TYR A 145 19.46 6.24 20.69
N ARG A 146 18.70 7.30 20.94
CA ARG A 146 17.28 7.22 21.23
C ARG A 146 16.49 6.56 20.10
N VAL A 147 16.83 6.86 18.84
CA VAL A 147 16.19 6.22 17.69
C VAL A 147 16.52 4.72 17.64
N LEU A 148 17.75 4.29 17.99
CA LEU A 148 18.10 2.87 18.11
C LEU A 148 17.19 2.14 19.11
N ASP A 149 16.97 2.75 20.29
CA ASP A 149 16.08 2.18 21.30
C ASP A 149 14.64 2.08 20.78
N MET A 150 14.13 3.11 20.10
CA MET A 150 12.80 3.09 19.49
C MET A 150 12.66 2.02 18.40
N ILE A 151 13.68 1.80 17.58
CA ILE A 151 13.70 0.74 16.56
C ILE A 151 13.54 -0.62 17.21
N LYS A 152 14.30 -0.89 18.27
CA LYS A 152 14.25 -2.14 19.01
C LYS A 152 12.87 -2.38 19.64
N GLU A 153 12.30 -1.35 20.30
CA GLU A 153 11.02 -1.47 21.00
C GLU A 153 9.82 -1.57 20.07
N ARG A 154 9.81 -0.83 18.95
CA ARG A 154 8.61 -0.65 18.11
C ARG A 154 8.59 -1.52 16.88
N PHE A 155 9.74 -1.72 16.22
CA PHE A 155 9.83 -2.60 15.06
C PHE A 155 10.03 -4.05 15.47
N ASN A 156 10.43 -4.31 16.72
CA ASN A 156 10.73 -5.65 17.22
C ASN A 156 11.68 -6.42 16.29
N CYS A 157 12.69 -5.73 15.77
CA CYS A 157 13.67 -6.27 14.84
C CYS A 157 15.07 -6.23 15.45
N ASN A 158 15.97 -7.06 14.91
CA ASN A 158 17.40 -7.03 15.26
C ASN A 158 18.10 -5.91 14.48
N GLY A 159 17.89 -4.66 14.92
CA GLY A 159 18.52 -3.48 14.33
C GLY A 159 19.94 -3.30 14.86
N VAL A 160 20.93 -3.36 13.96
CA VAL A 160 22.34 -3.27 14.31
C VAL A 160 22.97 -2.06 13.60
N PRO A 161 23.49 -1.08 14.35
CA PRO A 161 24.18 0.04 13.72
C PRO A 161 25.50 -0.41 13.08
N ILE A 162 25.66 -0.05 11.82
CA ILE A 162 26.93 -0.24 11.07
C ILE A 162 27.70 1.07 10.97
N GLN A 163 27.07 2.17 11.37
CA GLN A 163 27.64 3.51 11.41
C GLN A 163 27.24 4.23 12.69
N LEU A 164 28.09 5.10 13.20
CA LEU A 164 27.79 6.01 14.29
C LEU A 164 27.99 7.47 13.85
N PRO A 165 27.14 8.41 14.30
CA PRO A 165 27.30 9.82 13.97
C PRO A 165 28.47 10.46 14.71
N ILE A 166 29.22 11.35 14.05
CA ILE A 166 30.22 12.22 14.66
C ILE A 166 29.57 13.58 14.90
N GLY A 167 29.17 13.82 16.14
CA GLY A 167 28.38 14.97 16.53
C GLY A 167 26.90 14.82 16.26
N SER A 168 26.12 15.81 16.63
CA SER A 168 24.67 15.91 16.37
C SER A 168 24.32 17.39 16.21
N GLU A 169 23.14 17.66 15.62
CA GLU A 169 22.68 19.01 15.36
C GLU A 169 23.72 19.81 14.54
N ASP A 170 24.02 21.04 14.95
CA ASP A 170 25.00 21.90 14.25
C ASP A 170 26.43 21.35 14.30
N THR A 171 26.74 20.41 15.19
CA THR A 171 28.05 19.78 15.32
C THR A 171 28.22 18.52 14.45
N PHE A 172 27.16 18.08 13.77
CA PHE A 172 27.22 16.89 12.92
C PHE A 172 28.16 17.12 11.72
N LYS A 173 29.30 16.44 11.71
CA LYS A 173 30.35 16.61 10.68
C LYS A 173 30.65 15.37 9.87
N GLY A 174 30.15 14.21 10.28
CA GLY A 174 30.45 12.95 9.59
C GLY A 174 29.94 11.75 10.36
N LEU A 175 30.49 10.60 10.04
CA LEU A 175 30.13 9.33 10.64
C LEU A 175 31.35 8.42 10.83
N ILE A 176 31.23 7.46 11.73
CA ILE A 176 32.18 6.37 11.93
C ILE A 176 31.63 5.14 11.22
N ASP A 177 32.38 4.55 10.32
CA ASP A 177 32.09 3.23 9.77
C ASP A 177 32.62 2.15 10.72
N LEU A 178 31.71 1.41 11.34
CA LEU A 178 32.04 0.35 12.28
C LEU A 178 32.60 -0.91 11.60
N VAL A 179 32.40 -1.06 10.30
CA VAL A 179 32.94 -2.22 9.55
C VAL A 179 34.41 -2.03 9.24
N SER A 180 34.86 -0.83 8.85
CA SER A 180 36.24 -0.51 8.57
C SER A 180 36.99 0.13 9.75
N MET A 181 36.28 0.57 10.78
CA MET A 181 36.77 1.35 11.91
C MET A 181 37.50 2.62 11.46
N LYS A 182 36.88 3.38 10.57
CA LYS A 182 37.35 4.68 10.09
C LYS A 182 36.27 5.74 10.26
N ALA A 183 36.69 6.98 10.44
CA ALA A 183 35.83 8.15 10.41
C ALA A 183 35.72 8.70 8.98
N ILE A 184 34.51 8.99 8.55
CA ILE A 184 34.20 9.62 7.27
C ILE A 184 33.74 11.05 7.58
N VAL A 185 34.58 12.03 7.28
CA VAL A 185 34.37 13.44 7.66
C VAL A 185 34.15 14.31 6.42
N TYR A 186 33.18 15.19 6.49
CA TYR A 186 32.79 16.11 5.41
C TYR A 186 33.32 17.51 5.68
N TYR A 187 34.06 18.08 4.71
CA TYR A 187 34.69 19.39 4.82
C TYR A 187 34.07 20.48 3.95
N ASP A 188 33.06 20.10 3.13
CA ASP A 188 32.29 21.04 2.32
C ASP A 188 30.78 20.81 2.43
N ASP A 189 30.00 21.81 2.07
CA ASP A 189 28.54 21.76 2.12
C ASP A 189 27.91 20.96 0.97
N LEU A 190 28.71 20.67 -0.09
CA LEU A 190 28.26 19.87 -1.23
C LEU A 190 28.52 18.36 -1.08
N GLY A 191 29.17 17.96 0.02
CA GLY A 191 29.54 16.57 0.27
C GLY A 191 30.52 16.00 -0.76
N LYS A 192 31.40 16.83 -1.34
CA LYS A 192 32.41 16.45 -2.33
C LYS A 192 33.80 16.27 -1.72
N ASP A 193 34.18 17.09 -0.72
CA ASP A 193 35.40 16.91 0.05
C ASP A 193 35.11 16.00 1.24
N VAL A 194 35.22 14.71 0.99
CA VAL A 194 34.98 13.64 1.97
C VAL A 194 36.31 12.94 2.24
N ARG A 195 36.70 12.83 3.51
CA ARG A 195 37.97 12.24 3.89
C ARG A 195 37.78 11.12 4.89
N GLU A 196 38.53 10.04 4.67
CA GLU A 196 38.68 8.96 5.66
C GLU A 196 39.80 9.33 6.63
N GLU A 197 39.46 9.32 7.91
CA GLU A 197 40.38 9.70 8.99
C GLU A 197 40.33 8.66 10.11
N ASP A 198 41.21 8.80 11.06
CA ASP A 198 41.16 7.99 12.28
C ASP A 198 39.99 8.46 13.17
N ILE A 199 39.41 7.53 13.91
CA ILE A 199 38.26 7.83 14.82
C ILE A 199 38.72 8.84 15.88
N PRO A 200 37.94 9.90 16.15
CA PRO A 200 38.24 10.85 17.23
C PRO A 200 38.43 10.13 18.57
N GLU A 201 39.45 10.55 19.33
CA GLU A 201 39.82 9.91 20.60
C GLU A 201 38.64 9.84 21.61
N ASP A 202 37.80 10.88 21.65
CA ASP A 202 36.62 10.97 22.51
C ASP A 202 35.49 10.01 22.10
N MET A 203 35.51 9.49 20.89
CA MET A 203 34.53 8.53 20.37
C MET A 203 35.05 7.10 20.25
N LEU A 204 36.34 6.89 20.49
CA LEU A 204 36.97 5.58 20.26
C LEU A 204 36.40 4.49 21.19
N GLU A 205 36.13 4.80 22.45
CA GLU A 205 35.52 3.86 23.41
C GLU A 205 34.12 3.43 22.95
N LEU A 206 33.30 4.41 22.56
CA LEU A 206 31.94 4.17 22.05
C LEU A 206 31.97 3.37 20.75
N ALA A 207 32.87 3.72 19.83
CA ALA A 207 33.02 3.00 18.57
C ALA A 207 33.43 1.53 18.80
N ASN A 208 34.37 1.28 19.72
CA ASN A 208 34.79 -0.07 20.08
C ASN A 208 33.64 -0.87 20.70
N LYS A 209 32.82 -0.25 21.57
CA LYS A 209 31.64 -0.91 22.14
C LYS A 209 30.69 -1.39 21.04
N TYR A 210 30.26 -0.49 20.16
CA TYR A 210 29.34 -0.85 19.07
C TYR A 210 29.98 -1.77 18.03
N ARG A 211 31.31 -1.66 17.81
CA ARG A 211 32.07 -2.60 16.99
C ARG A 211 31.98 -4.02 17.58
N THR A 212 32.18 -4.18 18.87
CA THR A 212 32.10 -5.46 19.57
C THR A 212 30.69 -6.05 19.41
N GLU A 213 29.65 -5.25 19.67
CA GLU A 213 28.25 -5.68 19.45
C GLU A 213 27.99 -6.13 18.01
N LEU A 214 28.48 -5.38 17.01
CA LEU A 214 28.37 -5.75 15.60
C LEU A 214 29.09 -7.08 15.31
N ILE A 215 30.30 -7.26 15.79
CA ILE A 215 31.07 -8.50 15.59
C ILE A 215 30.39 -9.69 16.25
N GLU A 216 29.86 -9.55 17.47
CA GLU A 216 29.09 -10.58 18.15
C GLU A 216 27.90 -11.02 17.30
N HIS A 217 27.10 -10.09 16.78
CA HIS A 217 26.01 -10.41 15.86
C HIS A 217 26.46 -11.10 14.57
N VAL A 218 27.63 -10.74 14.04
CA VAL A 218 28.21 -11.34 12.83
C VAL A 218 28.67 -12.78 13.11
N VAL A 219 29.41 -13.01 14.18
CA VAL A 219 29.96 -14.35 14.47
C VAL A 219 28.89 -15.33 14.93
N GLU A 220 27.79 -14.87 15.54
CA GLU A 220 26.65 -15.71 15.88
C GLU A 220 25.99 -16.39 14.67
N GLN A 221 26.18 -15.85 13.46
CA GLN A 221 25.61 -16.38 12.23
C GLN A 221 26.51 -17.42 11.53
N ASP A 222 27.74 -17.61 11.97
CA ASP A 222 28.72 -18.50 11.33
C ASP A 222 29.56 -19.21 12.40
N GLU A 223 29.40 -20.54 12.53
CA GLU A 223 30.04 -21.34 13.57
C GLU A 223 31.58 -21.30 13.45
N GLU A 224 32.14 -21.30 12.23
CA GLU A 224 33.58 -21.24 12.00
C GLU A 224 34.17 -19.89 12.44
N LEU A 225 33.48 -18.79 12.14
CA LEU A 225 33.89 -17.46 12.58
C LEU A 225 33.74 -17.30 14.09
N MET A 226 32.73 -17.88 14.68
CA MET A 226 32.53 -17.87 16.13
C MET A 226 33.65 -18.59 16.88
N GLU A 227 34.07 -19.77 16.41
CA GLU A 227 35.22 -20.50 16.99
C GLU A 227 36.50 -19.66 16.93
N LYS A 228 36.84 -19.07 15.77
CA LYS A 228 38.01 -18.20 15.58
C LYS A 228 37.97 -16.97 16.48
N TYR A 229 36.78 -16.37 16.64
CA TYR A 229 36.61 -15.22 17.51
C TYR A 229 36.87 -15.54 18.98
N PHE A 230 36.45 -16.71 19.47
CA PHE A 230 36.79 -17.19 20.80
C PHE A 230 38.26 -17.50 20.98
N GLU A 231 38.99 -17.83 19.89
CA GLU A 231 40.44 -17.99 19.89
C GLU A 231 41.21 -16.66 19.83
N GLY A 232 40.46 -15.52 19.69
CA GLY A 232 41.01 -14.17 19.66
C GLY A 232 41.28 -13.62 18.26
N GLU A 233 40.77 -14.27 17.20
CA GLU A 233 40.89 -13.81 15.84
C GLU A 233 39.59 -13.04 15.44
N GLU A 234 39.70 -11.74 15.12
CA GLU A 234 38.57 -10.98 14.60
C GLU A 234 38.32 -11.31 13.12
N PRO A 235 37.02 -11.32 12.70
CA PRO A 235 36.67 -11.46 11.28
C PRO A 235 37.26 -10.35 10.44
N THR A 236 37.63 -10.66 9.21
CA THR A 236 38.08 -9.67 8.23
C THR A 236 36.89 -8.81 7.76
N VAL A 237 37.19 -7.61 7.23
CA VAL A 237 36.16 -6.70 6.69
C VAL A 237 35.27 -7.40 5.64
N ASP A 238 35.87 -8.23 4.78
CA ASP A 238 35.11 -8.95 3.74
C ASP A 238 34.17 -10.02 4.34
N GLN A 239 34.61 -10.72 5.38
CA GLN A 239 33.79 -11.68 6.11
C GLN A 239 32.61 -10.97 6.81
N ILE A 240 32.89 -9.86 7.48
CA ILE A 240 31.86 -9.05 8.12
C ILE A 240 30.81 -8.59 7.11
N LYS A 241 31.24 -8.00 5.99
CA LYS A 241 30.34 -7.58 4.92
C LYS A 241 29.48 -8.72 4.36
N LYS A 242 30.11 -9.87 4.14
CA LYS A 242 29.42 -11.07 3.64
C LYS A 242 28.30 -11.52 4.60
N ILE A 243 28.61 -11.61 5.89
CA ILE A 243 27.63 -12.06 6.89
C ILE A 243 26.52 -11.00 7.09
N ILE A 244 26.84 -9.71 7.16
CA ILE A 244 25.83 -8.65 7.22
C ILE A 244 24.87 -8.77 6.04
N ARG A 245 25.38 -8.97 4.81
CA ARG A 245 24.57 -9.16 3.62
C ARG A 245 23.65 -10.38 3.75
N GLN A 246 24.19 -11.53 4.11
CA GLN A 246 23.43 -12.77 4.27
C GLN A 246 22.33 -12.62 5.33
N SER A 247 22.64 -12.01 6.46
CA SER A 247 21.69 -11.78 7.55
C SER A 247 20.62 -10.74 7.18
N THR A 248 20.97 -9.73 6.38
CA THR A 248 20.01 -8.75 5.85
C THR A 248 19.04 -9.41 4.89
N ILE A 249 19.52 -10.23 3.96
CA ILE A 249 18.70 -10.98 3.00
C ILE A 249 17.77 -11.96 3.73
N ALA A 250 18.27 -12.61 4.78
CA ALA A 250 17.47 -13.53 5.61
C ALA A 250 16.50 -12.81 6.57
N ASN A 251 16.48 -11.47 6.61
CA ASN A 251 15.73 -10.67 7.58
C ASN A 251 16.06 -10.99 9.07
N SER A 252 17.22 -11.58 9.34
CA SER A 252 17.70 -11.85 10.72
C SER A 252 18.44 -10.67 11.35
N MET A 253 18.87 -9.70 10.53
CA MET A 253 19.56 -8.47 10.93
C MET A 253 19.11 -7.31 10.04
N VAL A 254 18.97 -6.13 10.63
CA VAL A 254 18.66 -4.89 9.92
C VAL A 254 19.80 -3.90 10.13
N PRO A 255 20.66 -3.65 9.13
CA PRO A 255 21.75 -2.68 9.24
C PRO A 255 21.20 -1.25 9.34
N ILE A 256 21.79 -0.44 10.24
CA ILE A 256 21.39 0.94 10.49
C ILE A 256 22.52 1.88 10.12
N CYS A 257 22.23 2.82 9.21
CA CYS A 257 23.08 3.92 8.78
C CYS A 257 22.58 5.25 9.35
N CYS A 258 23.41 6.28 9.30
CA CYS A 258 23.03 7.63 9.72
C CYS A 258 23.57 8.72 8.78
N GLY A 259 22.93 9.90 8.82
CA GLY A 259 23.38 11.04 8.03
C GLY A 259 22.39 12.21 8.03
N THR A 260 22.64 13.16 7.15
CA THR A 260 21.73 14.25 6.83
C THR A 260 21.74 14.52 5.33
N SER A 261 20.67 14.10 4.67
CA SER A 261 20.54 14.27 3.23
C SER A 261 20.48 15.75 2.83
N TYR A 262 19.82 16.59 3.63
CA TYR A 262 19.73 18.03 3.38
C TYR A 262 21.10 18.71 3.38
N ARG A 263 21.98 18.34 4.30
CA ARG A 263 23.37 18.85 4.41
C ARG A 263 24.38 18.03 3.62
N ASN A 264 23.93 17.10 2.77
CA ASN A 264 24.80 16.33 1.88
C ASN A 264 25.84 15.46 2.58
N LYS A 265 25.54 14.97 3.80
CA LYS A 265 26.48 14.15 4.59
C LYS A 265 25.88 12.77 4.88
N GLY A 266 26.59 11.70 4.53
CA GLY A 266 26.19 10.32 4.80
C GLY A 266 25.48 9.61 3.64
N VAL A 267 25.21 10.27 2.50
CA VAL A 267 24.51 9.67 1.35
C VAL A 267 25.39 8.70 0.56
N GLN A 268 26.66 9.02 0.35
CA GLN A 268 27.59 8.11 -0.34
C GLN A 268 27.82 6.82 0.47
N PRO A 269 28.08 6.87 1.80
CA PRO A 269 28.12 5.65 2.62
C PRO A 269 26.80 4.86 2.64
N LEU A 270 25.65 5.52 2.52
CA LEU A 270 24.37 4.84 2.35
C LEU A 270 24.30 4.08 1.02
N LEU A 271 24.77 4.69 -0.08
CA LEU A 271 24.85 4.02 -1.38
C LEU A 271 25.82 2.83 -1.35
N ASP A 272 26.93 2.96 -0.64
CA ASP A 272 27.86 1.86 -0.42
C ASP A 272 27.19 0.70 0.33
N ALA A 273 26.46 1.01 1.40
CA ALA A 273 25.72 0.02 2.17
C ALA A 273 24.61 -0.66 1.33
N VAL A 274 23.91 0.07 0.46
CA VAL A 274 22.93 -0.51 -0.47
C VAL A 274 23.60 -1.52 -1.40
N VAL A 275 24.75 -1.18 -1.97
CA VAL A 275 25.50 -2.08 -2.87
C VAL A 275 26.02 -3.31 -2.11
N ASP A 276 26.57 -3.10 -0.92
CA ASP A 276 27.21 -4.15 -0.13
C ASP A 276 26.19 -5.10 0.52
N TYR A 277 25.05 -4.61 1.02
CA TYR A 277 24.16 -5.39 1.89
C TYR A 277 22.79 -5.70 1.31
N MET A 278 22.27 -4.92 0.35
CA MET A 278 20.98 -5.20 -0.24
C MET A 278 21.03 -6.37 -1.22
N PRO A 279 19.94 -7.16 -1.33
CA PRO A 279 19.91 -8.31 -2.24
C PRO A 279 19.95 -7.90 -3.71
N ALA A 280 20.53 -8.79 -4.51
CA ALA A 280 20.32 -8.84 -5.95
C ALA A 280 19.04 -9.66 -6.27
N PRO A 281 18.48 -9.55 -7.49
CA PRO A 281 17.34 -10.39 -7.89
C PRO A 281 17.61 -11.90 -7.79
N THR A 282 18.88 -12.32 -7.81
CA THR A 282 19.28 -13.72 -7.65
C THR A 282 19.33 -14.19 -6.20
N ASP A 283 19.34 -13.29 -5.24
CA ASP A 283 19.41 -13.60 -3.81
C ASP A 283 18.01 -13.78 -3.19
N VAL A 284 16.97 -13.34 -3.90
CA VAL A 284 15.57 -13.44 -3.44
C VAL A 284 15.00 -14.79 -3.83
N GLU A 285 14.09 -15.31 -3.03
CA GLU A 285 13.38 -16.57 -3.37
C GLU A 285 12.74 -16.47 -4.76
N ALA A 286 12.78 -17.60 -5.48
CA ALA A 286 12.13 -17.70 -6.78
C ALA A 286 10.63 -17.40 -6.65
N ILE A 287 10.10 -16.64 -7.61
CA ILE A 287 8.68 -16.26 -7.56
C ILE A 287 7.79 -17.46 -7.86
N LYS A 288 6.77 -17.63 -7.04
CA LYS A 288 5.75 -18.65 -7.22
C LYS A 288 4.57 -18.09 -8.00
N GLY A 289 3.94 -18.95 -8.77
CA GLY A 289 2.73 -18.67 -9.50
C GLY A 289 1.93 -19.96 -9.73
N VAL A 290 0.80 -19.83 -10.39
CA VAL A 290 -0.07 -20.95 -10.72
C VAL A 290 -0.24 -20.99 -12.24
N ASN A 291 -0.13 -22.17 -12.81
CA ASN A 291 -0.43 -22.36 -14.22
C ASN A 291 -1.96 -22.28 -14.42
N PRO A 292 -2.47 -21.32 -15.22
CA PRO A 292 -3.91 -21.14 -15.37
C PRO A 292 -4.63 -22.26 -16.10
N ASP A 293 -3.90 -23.15 -16.78
CA ASP A 293 -4.47 -24.26 -17.55
C ASP A 293 -4.52 -25.55 -16.73
N THR A 294 -3.57 -25.76 -15.80
CA THR A 294 -3.41 -27.00 -15.03
C THR A 294 -3.69 -26.85 -13.54
N ASP A 295 -3.80 -25.61 -13.03
CA ASP A 295 -3.87 -25.25 -11.59
C ASP A 295 -2.66 -25.76 -10.76
N GLU A 296 -1.55 -26.09 -11.41
CA GLU A 296 -0.32 -26.50 -10.73
C GLU A 296 0.54 -25.31 -10.34
N GLU A 297 1.19 -25.41 -9.18
CA GLU A 297 2.18 -24.40 -8.74
C GLU A 297 3.40 -24.44 -9.67
N GLU A 298 3.78 -23.30 -10.18
CA GLU A 298 4.98 -23.08 -10.96
C GLU A 298 5.92 -22.10 -10.30
N VAL A 299 7.20 -22.32 -10.45
CA VAL A 299 8.26 -21.48 -9.89
C VAL A 299 9.06 -20.86 -11.04
N ARG A 300 9.37 -19.57 -10.93
CA ARG A 300 10.24 -18.85 -11.89
C ARG A 300 11.45 -18.30 -11.14
N HIS A 301 12.64 -18.65 -11.63
CA HIS A 301 13.90 -18.14 -11.08
C HIS A 301 14.35 -16.89 -11.84
N SER A 302 15.08 -16.02 -11.17
CA SER A 302 15.68 -14.84 -11.80
C SER A 302 16.81 -15.27 -12.74
N SER A 303 16.46 -15.63 -13.98
CA SER A 303 17.37 -16.07 -15.02
C SER A 303 16.90 -15.58 -16.38
N ASP A 304 17.83 -15.09 -17.22
CA ASP A 304 17.54 -14.60 -18.58
C ASP A 304 17.16 -15.75 -19.55
N THR A 305 17.46 -17.00 -19.19
CA THR A 305 17.23 -18.20 -20.02
C THR A 305 15.92 -18.91 -19.73
N GLU A 306 15.23 -18.57 -18.65
CA GLU A 306 13.89 -19.10 -18.33
C GLU A 306 12.80 -18.47 -19.22
N PRO A 307 11.60 -19.07 -19.32
CA PRO A 307 10.47 -18.45 -19.98
C PRO A 307 10.14 -17.08 -19.38
N PHE A 308 9.81 -16.13 -20.26
CA PHE A 308 9.47 -14.77 -19.82
C PHE A 308 8.27 -14.76 -18.89
N ALA A 309 8.41 -14.10 -17.75
CA ALA A 309 7.33 -13.78 -16.82
C ALA A 309 7.58 -12.43 -16.14
N ALA A 310 6.58 -11.57 -16.15
CA ALA A 310 6.62 -10.23 -15.56
C ALA A 310 5.30 -9.88 -14.89
N LEU A 311 5.36 -9.04 -13.87
CA LEU A 311 4.19 -8.53 -13.16
C LEU A 311 4.00 -7.05 -13.48
N ALA A 312 2.81 -6.71 -13.97
CA ALA A 312 2.37 -5.33 -14.14
C ALA A 312 1.94 -4.77 -12.77
N PHE A 313 2.72 -3.84 -12.23
CA PHE A 313 2.47 -3.36 -10.87
C PHE A 313 1.92 -1.94 -10.78
N LYS A 314 2.00 -1.17 -11.87
CA LYS A 314 1.48 0.20 -11.91
C LYS A 314 1.05 0.58 -13.31
N ILE A 315 -0.09 1.24 -13.41
CA ILE A 315 -0.56 1.91 -14.64
C ILE A 315 -0.46 3.42 -14.43
N ALA A 316 -0.03 4.13 -15.45
CA ALA A 316 -0.05 5.59 -15.49
C ALA A 316 -0.60 6.05 -16.85
N THR A 317 -1.24 7.20 -16.86
CA THR A 317 -1.72 7.82 -18.10
C THR A 317 -0.84 9.02 -18.43
N ASP A 318 -0.29 9.02 -19.62
CA ASP A 318 0.53 10.11 -20.13
C ASP A 318 -0.21 10.85 -21.25
N PRO A 319 -0.19 12.19 -21.26
CA PRO A 319 -0.90 13.00 -22.26
C PRO A 319 -0.46 12.73 -23.71
N PHE A 320 0.80 12.31 -23.91
CA PHE A 320 1.42 12.19 -25.24
C PHE A 320 1.44 10.74 -25.76
N VAL A 321 1.74 9.77 -24.89
CA VAL A 321 1.89 8.36 -25.28
C VAL A 321 0.73 7.50 -24.82
N GLY A 322 -0.21 8.04 -24.05
CA GLY A 322 -1.37 7.32 -23.54
C GLY A 322 -1.02 6.44 -22.33
N LYS A 323 -1.54 5.21 -22.32
CA LYS A 323 -1.36 4.27 -21.22
C LYS A 323 0.06 3.74 -21.17
N ILE A 324 0.69 3.90 -20.01
CA ILE A 324 2.01 3.37 -19.67
C ILE A 324 1.81 2.30 -18.59
N CYS A 325 2.34 1.10 -18.81
CA CYS A 325 2.32 0.00 -17.86
C CYS A 325 3.70 -0.24 -17.30
N PHE A 326 3.89 -0.04 -16.01
CA PHE A 326 5.13 -0.39 -15.30
C PHE A 326 5.09 -1.86 -14.93
N PHE A 327 6.17 -2.57 -15.22
CA PHE A 327 6.28 -3.98 -14.94
C PHE A 327 7.67 -4.36 -14.46
N ARG A 328 7.72 -5.41 -13.64
CA ARG A 328 8.97 -6.07 -13.24
C ARG A 328 9.08 -7.41 -13.94
N VAL A 329 10.23 -7.65 -14.56
CA VAL A 329 10.59 -8.95 -15.13
C VAL A 329 11.15 -9.86 -14.04
N TYR A 330 10.52 -11.00 -13.81
CA TYR A 330 10.99 -11.99 -12.85
C TYR A 330 11.83 -13.08 -13.50
N SER A 331 11.52 -13.47 -14.73
CA SER A 331 12.28 -14.47 -15.47
C SER A 331 12.29 -14.17 -16.98
N GLY A 332 13.30 -14.69 -17.65
CA GLY A 332 13.45 -14.56 -19.10
C GLY A 332 13.82 -13.15 -19.56
N HIS A 333 13.61 -12.92 -20.83
CA HIS A 333 13.79 -11.62 -21.49
C HIS A 333 12.76 -11.44 -22.61
N ILE A 334 12.53 -10.19 -22.99
CA ILE A 334 11.61 -9.86 -24.09
C ILE A 334 12.07 -8.60 -24.81
N ASP A 335 11.89 -8.60 -26.16
CA ASP A 335 12.24 -7.48 -27.02
C ASP A 335 11.05 -6.55 -27.24
N ALA A 336 11.32 -5.26 -27.43
CA ALA A 336 10.33 -4.30 -27.86
C ALA A 336 9.67 -4.71 -29.17
N GLY A 337 8.36 -4.51 -29.26
CA GLY A 337 7.56 -4.93 -30.42
C GLY A 337 7.10 -6.39 -30.40
N SER A 338 7.51 -7.18 -29.42
CA SER A 338 7.10 -8.59 -29.29
C SER A 338 5.67 -8.75 -28.81
N ALA A 339 5.07 -9.90 -29.14
CA ALA A 339 3.81 -10.33 -28.54
C ALA A 339 4.06 -10.86 -27.13
N VAL A 340 3.13 -10.59 -26.23
CA VAL A 340 3.12 -11.08 -24.85
C VAL A 340 1.72 -11.62 -24.51
N TYR A 341 1.65 -12.62 -23.66
CA TYR A 341 0.41 -13.19 -23.17
C TYR A 341 0.07 -12.67 -21.78
N ASN A 342 -1.11 -12.07 -21.63
CA ASN A 342 -1.68 -11.73 -20.34
C ASN A 342 -2.45 -12.94 -19.82
N SER A 343 -1.87 -13.68 -18.90
CA SER A 343 -2.42 -14.93 -18.39
C SER A 343 -3.64 -14.75 -17.49
N VAL A 344 -3.78 -13.59 -16.84
CA VAL A 344 -4.94 -13.27 -16.00
C VAL A 344 -6.19 -13.02 -16.87
N LYS A 345 -6.02 -12.26 -17.97
CA LYS A 345 -7.11 -11.91 -18.89
C LYS A 345 -7.22 -12.84 -20.10
N GLN A 346 -6.32 -13.82 -20.19
CA GLN A 346 -6.27 -14.82 -21.26
C GLN A 346 -6.29 -14.21 -22.66
N ASN A 347 -5.50 -13.16 -22.87
CA ASN A 347 -5.39 -12.49 -24.16
C ASN A 347 -3.94 -12.19 -24.54
N ARG A 348 -3.71 -12.05 -25.86
CA ARG A 348 -2.43 -11.61 -26.41
C ARG A 348 -2.42 -10.11 -26.55
N GLU A 349 -1.32 -9.49 -26.13
CA GLU A 349 -1.06 -8.08 -26.34
C GLU A 349 0.31 -7.87 -27.00
N ARG A 350 0.58 -6.67 -27.43
CA ARG A 350 1.88 -6.32 -28.03
C ARG A 350 2.57 -5.28 -27.16
N LEU A 351 3.78 -5.61 -26.73
CA LEU A 351 4.71 -4.64 -26.15
C LEU A 351 5.20 -3.71 -27.27
N GLY A 352 4.64 -2.52 -27.39
CA GLY A 352 5.03 -1.58 -28.42
C GLY A 352 6.45 -1.05 -28.19
N ARG A 353 6.60 -0.06 -27.34
CA ARG A 353 7.88 0.47 -26.86
C ARG A 353 8.12 0.03 -25.43
N ILE A 354 9.37 -0.24 -25.10
CA ILE A 354 9.81 -0.47 -23.73
C ILE A 354 10.65 0.73 -23.30
N LEU A 355 10.38 1.27 -22.14
CA LEU A 355 10.97 2.49 -21.64
C LEU A 355 11.69 2.24 -20.32
N GLN A 356 12.93 2.72 -20.21
CA GLN A 356 13.57 2.98 -18.92
C GLN A 356 13.08 4.32 -18.42
N MET A 357 12.58 4.32 -17.20
CA MET A 357 12.11 5.55 -16.57
C MET A 357 13.19 6.15 -15.67
N HIS A 358 13.35 7.46 -15.76
CA HIS A 358 14.17 8.28 -14.88
C HIS A 358 13.27 9.42 -14.37
N ALA A 359 12.38 9.08 -13.45
CA ALA A 359 11.26 9.95 -13.04
C ALA A 359 10.40 10.40 -14.24
N ASN A 360 10.58 11.65 -14.72
CA ASN A 360 9.84 12.18 -15.89
C ASN A 360 10.58 12.04 -17.24
N HIS A 361 11.84 11.58 -17.23
CA HIS A 361 12.59 11.31 -18.45
C HIS A 361 12.46 9.85 -18.87
N ARG A 362 12.52 9.61 -20.18
CA ARG A 362 12.31 8.29 -20.80
C ARG A 362 13.43 7.97 -21.76
N GLU A 363 13.94 6.75 -21.67
CA GLU A 363 14.90 6.18 -22.61
C GLU A 363 14.30 4.90 -23.21
N ASP A 364 14.36 4.76 -24.54
CA ASP A 364 13.87 3.55 -25.20
C ASP A 364 14.84 2.39 -24.98
N LEU A 365 14.29 1.24 -24.59
CA LEU A 365 14.98 -0.02 -24.47
C LEU A 365 14.60 -0.97 -25.60
N GLU A 366 15.60 -1.64 -26.17
CA GLU A 366 15.36 -2.70 -27.17
C GLU A 366 14.92 -4.00 -26.51
N THR A 367 15.53 -4.35 -25.39
CA THR A 367 15.30 -5.61 -24.66
C THR A 367 15.29 -5.36 -23.16
N VAL A 368 14.43 -6.06 -22.43
CA VAL A 368 14.44 -6.15 -20.96
C VAL A 368 14.68 -7.58 -20.53
N TYR A 369 15.30 -7.73 -19.39
CA TYR A 369 15.81 -8.99 -18.84
C TYR A 369 15.26 -9.25 -17.43
N ALA A 370 15.41 -10.48 -16.93
CA ALA A 370 15.10 -10.83 -15.57
C ALA A 370 15.69 -9.81 -14.56
N GLY A 371 14.93 -9.43 -13.53
CA GLY A 371 15.30 -8.43 -12.54
C GLY A 371 15.15 -6.97 -12.98
N ASP A 372 14.80 -6.69 -14.24
CA ASP A 372 14.58 -5.32 -14.71
C ASP A 372 13.21 -4.79 -14.27
N ILE A 373 13.18 -3.49 -13.98
CA ILE A 373 11.96 -2.70 -13.80
C ILE A 373 11.89 -1.73 -14.98
N ALA A 374 10.83 -1.81 -15.77
CA ALA A 374 10.65 -1.02 -16.97
C ALA A 374 9.19 -0.61 -17.15
N ALA A 375 8.93 0.23 -18.14
CA ALA A 375 7.59 0.62 -18.53
C ALA A 375 7.33 0.24 -19.99
N ALA A 376 6.10 -0.13 -20.30
CA ALA A 376 5.67 -0.47 -21.66
C ALA A 376 4.55 0.44 -22.15
N VAL A 377 4.60 0.76 -23.43
CA VAL A 377 3.52 1.43 -24.16
C VAL A 377 2.92 0.43 -25.14
N GLY A 378 1.60 0.46 -25.29
CA GLY A 378 0.89 -0.39 -26.26
C GLY A 378 0.05 -1.50 -25.62
N LEU A 379 0.18 -1.74 -24.33
CA LEU A 379 -0.66 -2.67 -23.58
C LEU A 379 -2.02 -2.01 -23.29
N LYS A 380 -3.06 -2.45 -24.00
CA LYS A 380 -4.40 -1.81 -23.91
C LYS A 380 -5.26 -2.37 -22.77
N ASN A 381 -5.21 -3.68 -22.61
CA ASN A 381 -6.09 -4.40 -21.67
C ASN A 381 -5.42 -4.71 -20.33
N THR A 382 -4.09 -4.69 -20.28
CA THR A 382 -3.33 -4.97 -19.05
C THR A 382 -3.64 -3.95 -17.96
N THR A 383 -3.91 -4.43 -16.75
CA THR A 383 -4.18 -3.63 -15.53
C THR A 383 -3.18 -3.97 -14.45
N THR A 384 -3.19 -3.19 -13.38
CA THR A 384 -2.33 -3.44 -12.20
C THR A 384 -2.63 -4.82 -11.60
N GLY A 385 -1.60 -5.63 -11.38
CA GLY A 385 -1.72 -7.00 -10.87
C GLY A 385 -1.73 -8.08 -11.95
N ASP A 386 -1.83 -7.70 -13.24
CA ASP A 386 -1.80 -8.68 -14.32
C ASP A 386 -0.40 -9.27 -14.53
N THR A 387 -0.34 -10.53 -14.90
CA THR A 387 0.89 -11.22 -15.29
C THR A 387 1.04 -11.22 -16.81
N LEU A 388 2.22 -10.82 -17.26
CA LEU A 388 2.65 -10.89 -18.65
C LEU A 388 3.68 -12.01 -18.80
N CYS A 389 3.42 -12.98 -19.65
CA CYS A 389 4.29 -14.15 -19.78
C CYS A 389 4.42 -14.67 -21.22
N ASP A 390 5.26 -15.69 -21.39
CA ASP A 390 5.30 -16.50 -22.60
C ASP A 390 4.04 -17.37 -22.68
N GLU A 391 3.35 -17.30 -23.80
CA GLU A 391 2.11 -18.07 -24.04
C GLU A 391 2.29 -19.57 -23.96
N LYS A 392 3.48 -20.09 -24.30
CA LYS A 392 3.77 -21.51 -24.26
C LYS A 392 4.03 -22.04 -22.83
N HIS A 393 4.32 -21.13 -21.93
CA HIS A 393 4.61 -21.41 -20.52
C HIS A 393 3.80 -20.45 -19.64
N PRO A 394 2.45 -20.55 -19.69
CA PRO A 394 1.60 -19.59 -18.99
C PRO A 394 1.73 -19.75 -17.48
N VAL A 395 1.82 -18.65 -16.79
CA VAL A 395 1.85 -18.57 -15.33
C VAL A 395 1.07 -17.35 -14.88
N VAL A 396 0.31 -17.47 -13.83
CA VAL A 396 -0.28 -16.35 -13.09
C VAL A 396 0.53 -16.18 -11.82
N LEU A 397 1.29 -15.11 -11.74
CA LEU A 397 2.01 -14.75 -10.52
C LEU A 397 0.98 -14.32 -9.46
N GLU A 398 1.35 -14.45 -8.20
CA GLU A 398 0.46 -14.12 -7.09
C GLU A 398 -0.18 -12.75 -7.26
N SER A 399 -1.50 -12.69 -7.20
CA SER A 399 -2.28 -11.47 -7.38
C SER A 399 -2.15 -10.53 -6.18
N MET A 400 -2.17 -9.23 -6.45
CA MET A 400 -2.25 -8.21 -5.41
C MET A 400 -3.70 -8.04 -4.94
N ASN A 401 -3.93 -8.14 -3.64
CA ASN A 401 -5.22 -7.83 -3.05
C ASN A 401 -5.27 -6.36 -2.68
N PHE A 402 -6.27 -5.65 -3.19
CA PHE A 402 -6.46 -4.24 -2.90
C PHE A 402 -7.62 -4.05 -1.92
N PRO A 403 -7.47 -3.18 -0.92
CA PRO A 403 -8.55 -2.88 0.01
C PRO A 403 -9.71 -2.15 -0.68
N GLU A 404 -10.91 -2.40 -0.21
CA GLU A 404 -12.09 -1.68 -0.69
C GLU A 404 -12.08 -0.22 -0.19
N PRO A 405 -12.51 0.75 -1.04
CA PRO A 405 -12.59 2.14 -0.66
C PRO A 405 -13.58 2.37 0.49
N VAL A 406 -13.22 3.24 1.42
CA VAL A 406 -13.99 3.50 2.64
C VAL A 406 -14.79 4.81 2.60
N ILE A 407 -14.34 5.80 1.83
CA ILE A 407 -15.00 7.11 1.68
C ILE A 407 -15.65 7.21 0.31
N ARG A 408 -16.84 7.79 0.27
CA ARG A 408 -17.61 8.05 -0.95
C ARG A 408 -18.02 9.50 -1.01
N VAL A 409 -17.94 10.08 -2.21
CA VAL A 409 -18.31 11.48 -2.50
C VAL A 409 -19.11 11.51 -3.78
N ALA A 410 -20.18 12.30 -3.80
CA ALA A 410 -20.90 12.60 -5.04
C ALA A 410 -20.15 13.68 -5.83
N ILE A 411 -19.97 13.47 -7.12
CA ILE A 411 -19.32 14.42 -8.02
C ILE A 411 -20.23 14.72 -9.20
N GLU A 412 -20.40 16.00 -9.51
CA GLU A 412 -21.23 16.46 -10.61
C GLU A 412 -20.44 17.48 -11.46
N PRO A 413 -20.41 17.32 -12.79
CA PRO A 413 -19.75 18.29 -13.65
C PRO A 413 -20.57 19.60 -13.67
N LYS A 414 -19.92 20.74 -13.69
CA LYS A 414 -20.59 22.05 -13.75
C LYS A 414 -21.33 22.29 -15.07
N THR A 415 -20.99 21.57 -16.13
CA THR A 415 -21.58 21.74 -17.46
C THR A 415 -21.99 20.39 -18.07
N LYS A 416 -23.02 20.37 -18.91
CA LYS A 416 -23.42 19.15 -19.64
C LYS A 416 -22.31 18.60 -20.54
N ALA A 417 -21.53 19.47 -21.18
CA ALA A 417 -20.37 19.06 -21.98
C ALA A 417 -19.24 18.42 -21.15
N GLY A 418 -19.19 18.73 -19.86
CA GLY A 418 -18.27 18.11 -18.91
C GLY A 418 -18.63 16.66 -18.55
N GLN A 419 -19.88 16.23 -18.72
CA GLN A 419 -20.35 14.91 -18.31
C GLN A 419 -19.56 13.78 -19.00
N GLU A 420 -19.48 13.84 -20.31
CA GLU A 420 -18.76 12.83 -21.11
C GLU A 420 -17.25 12.84 -20.80
N LYS A 421 -16.67 14.04 -20.74
CA LYS A 421 -15.26 14.19 -20.38
C LYS A 421 -14.95 13.68 -18.98
N MET A 422 -15.84 13.92 -18.01
CA MET A 422 -15.72 13.42 -16.65
C MET A 422 -15.73 11.89 -16.62
N GLY A 423 -16.66 11.24 -17.34
CA GLY A 423 -16.71 9.78 -17.41
C GLY A 423 -15.40 9.17 -17.95
N ILE A 424 -14.85 9.74 -19.03
CA ILE A 424 -13.58 9.29 -19.62
C ILE A 424 -12.41 9.51 -18.62
N ALA A 425 -12.38 10.67 -17.96
CA ALA A 425 -11.33 10.99 -17.01
C ALA A 425 -11.37 10.08 -15.77
N LEU A 426 -12.56 9.86 -15.20
CA LEU A 426 -12.74 8.95 -14.07
C LEU A 426 -12.37 7.51 -14.42
N ALA A 427 -12.71 7.03 -15.61
CA ALA A 427 -12.31 5.71 -16.07
C ALA A 427 -10.79 5.55 -16.14
N LYS A 428 -10.07 6.56 -16.66
CA LYS A 428 -8.59 6.55 -16.71
C LYS A 428 -7.99 6.58 -15.30
N LEU A 429 -8.51 7.39 -14.39
CA LEU A 429 -8.04 7.45 -13.01
C LEU A 429 -8.28 6.12 -12.27
N ALA A 430 -9.41 5.44 -12.54
CA ALA A 430 -9.69 4.12 -11.99
C ALA A 430 -8.78 3.01 -12.58
N GLU A 431 -8.30 3.16 -13.81
CA GLU A 431 -7.28 2.26 -14.35
C GLU A 431 -5.90 2.42 -13.68
N GLU A 432 -5.57 3.65 -13.26
CA GLU A 432 -4.31 3.95 -12.59
C GLU A 432 -4.30 3.47 -11.13
N ASP A 433 -5.42 3.66 -10.43
CA ASP A 433 -5.56 3.35 -9.03
C ASP A 433 -6.68 2.32 -8.78
N PRO A 434 -6.34 1.07 -8.46
CA PRO A 434 -7.33 0.02 -8.21
C PRO A 434 -8.17 0.24 -6.94
N THR A 435 -7.78 1.14 -6.04
CA THR A 435 -8.55 1.52 -4.86
C THR A 435 -9.48 2.70 -5.10
N PHE A 436 -9.37 3.34 -6.25
CA PHE A 436 -10.31 4.35 -6.69
C PHE A 436 -11.42 3.71 -7.51
N LYS A 437 -12.66 3.93 -7.13
CA LYS A 437 -13.84 3.48 -7.89
C LYS A 437 -14.71 4.66 -8.29
N ALA A 438 -15.23 4.61 -9.50
CA ALA A 438 -16.20 5.57 -9.98
C ALA A 438 -17.39 4.82 -10.61
N TYR A 439 -18.59 5.15 -10.21
CA TYR A 439 -19.80 4.51 -10.71
C TYR A 439 -20.99 5.47 -10.63
N THR A 440 -22.03 5.17 -11.39
CA THR A 440 -23.30 5.91 -11.29
C THR A 440 -24.20 5.18 -10.32
N ASP A 441 -24.72 5.89 -9.33
CA ASP A 441 -25.73 5.39 -8.43
C ASP A 441 -27.04 5.25 -9.20
N GLU A 442 -27.59 4.04 -9.28
CA GLU A 442 -28.77 3.74 -10.09
C GLU A 442 -30.04 4.42 -9.57
N GLU A 443 -30.12 4.69 -8.26
CA GLU A 443 -31.29 5.31 -7.64
C GLU A 443 -31.28 6.83 -7.78
N THR A 444 -30.10 7.46 -7.58
CA THR A 444 -29.97 8.92 -7.58
C THR A 444 -29.53 9.48 -8.93
N GLY A 445 -29.01 8.63 -9.81
CA GLY A 445 -28.37 9.04 -11.06
C GLY A 445 -27.07 9.85 -10.87
N GLN A 446 -26.59 9.97 -9.64
CA GLN A 446 -25.38 10.71 -9.32
C GLN A 446 -24.14 9.87 -9.64
N THR A 447 -23.10 10.53 -10.12
CA THR A 447 -21.78 9.91 -10.21
C THR A 447 -21.14 9.92 -8.83
N ILE A 448 -20.81 8.73 -8.33
CA ILE A 448 -20.14 8.54 -7.05
C ILE A 448 -18.68 8.19 -7.31
N ILE A 449 -17.77 8.83 -6.58
CA ILE A 449 -16.37 8.46 -6.49
C ILE A 449 -16.08 7.93 -5.08
N ALA A 450 -15.29 6.86 -5.01
CA ALA A 450 -14.94 6.20 -3.77
C ALA A 450 -13.42 6.02 -3.68
N GLY A 451 -12.85 6.26 -2.52
CA GLY A 451 -11.40 6.22 -2.27
C GLY A 451 -11.04 5.85 -0.84
N MET A 452 -9.75 5.76 -0.57
CA MET A 452 -9.21 5.31 0.71
C MET A 452 -9.26 6.36 1.82
N GLY A 453 -9.24 7.65 1.45
CA GLY A 453 -9.25 8.75 2.41
C GLY A 453 -9.68 10.07 1.79
N GLU A 454 -9.81 11.09 2.62
CA GLU A 454 -10.23 12.44 2.20
C GLU A 454 -9.19 13.06 1.26
N LEU A 455 -7.91 12.96 1.62
CA LEU A 455 -6.81 13.48 0.80
C LEU A 455 -6.73 12.76 -0.55
N HIS A 456 -6.97 11.44 -0.57
CA HIS A 456 -7.01 10.67 -1.81
C HIS A 456 -8.07 11.22 -2.78
N LEU A 457 -9.32 11.39 -2.31
CA LEU A 457 -10.39 11.93 -3.16
C LEU A 457 -10.16 13.40 -3.55
N GLU A 458 -9.60 14.21 -2.66
CA GLU A 458 -9.24 15.60 -2.96
C GLU A 458 -8.24 15.68 -4.13
N ILE A 459 -7.21 14.81 -4.12
CA ILE A 459 -6.23 14.73 -5.19
C ILE A 459 -6.86 14.26 -6.51
N ILE A 460 -7.75 13.28 -6.47
CA ILE A 460 -8.49 12.82 -7.67
C ILE A 460 -9.31 13.96 -8.27
N VAL A 461 -10.00 14.74 -7.46
CA VAL A 461 -10.80 15.88 -7.93
C VAL A 461 -9.91 16.99 -8.49
N ASP A 462 -8.78 17.26 -7.87
CA ASP A 462 -7.81 18.23 -8.36
C ASP A 462 -7.18 17.78 -9.69
N ARG A 463 -6.89 16.50 -9.85
CA ARG A 463 -6.42 15.92 -11.12
C ARG A 463 -7.47 16.04 -12.23
N LEU A 464 -8.76 15.83 -11.92
CA LEU A 464 -9.84 16.07 -12.90
C LEU A 464 -9.80 17.51 -13.44
N LEU A 465 -9.59 18.49 -12.57
CA LEU A 465 -9.50 19.88 -12.97
C LEU A 465 -8.23 20.17 -13.76
N ARG A 466 -7.06 19.79 -13.25
CA ARG A 466 -5.76 20.18 -13.82
C ARG A 466 -5.39 19.40 -15.07
N GLU A 467 -5.53 18.07 -15.05
CA GLU A 467 -5.10 17.21 -16.16
C GLU A 467 -6.18 17.10 -17.24
N PHE A 468 -7.45 16.94 -16.85
CA PHE A 468 -8.55 16.68 -17.77
C PHE A 468 -9.40 17.91 -18.09
N LYS A 469 -9.14 19.05 -17.43
CA LYS A 469 -9.90 20.29 -17.62
C LYS A 469 -11.41 20.11 -17.39
N VAL A 470 -11.78 19.31 -16.39
CA VAL A 470 -13.15 19.04 -15.97
C VAL A 470 -13.41 19.77 -14.65
N GLU A 471 -14.26 20.78 -14.67
CA GLU A 471 -14.76 21.42 -13.47
C GLU A 471 -15.95 20.65 -12.92
N ALA A 472 -15.88 20.25 -11.65
CA ALA A 472 -16.92 19.49 -10.98
C ALA A 472 -17.27 20.11 -9.62
N ASN A 473 -18.53 19.93 -9.20
CA ASN A 473 -18.95 20.17 -7.84
C ASN A 473 -18.83 18.86 -7.07
N VAL A 474 -18.32 18.94 -5.86
CA VAL A 474 -18.16 17.78 -4.96
C VAL A 474 -19.16 17.93 -3.83
N GLY A 475 -19.95 16.87 -3.60
CA GLY A 475 -20.84 16.78 -2.45
C GLY A 475 -20.07 16.45 -1.16
N ALA A 476 -20.76 16.52 -0.01
CA ALA A 476 -20.16 16.08 1.25
C ALA A 476 -19.74 14.60 1.16
N PRO A 477 -18.64 14.19 1.77
CA PRO A 477 -18.23 12.81 1.82
C PRO A 477 -19.33 11.92 2.37
N GLN A 478 -19.60 10.80 1.73
CA GLN A 478 -20.57 9.82 2.23
C GLN A 478 -19.85 8.67 2.90
N VAL A 479 -20.38 8.27 4.06
CA VAL A 479 -19.86 7.12 4.80
C VAL A 479 -20.42 5.85 4.17
N ALA A 480 -19.57 4.85 3.96
CA ALA A 480 -19.98 3.54 3.48
C ALA A 480 -20.65 2.74 4.61
N TYR A 481 -21.90 3.09 4.92
CA TYR A 481 -22.71 2.30 5.86
C TYR A 481 -22.96 0.90 5.29
N LYS A 482 -23.16 -0.05 6.20
CA LYS A 482 -23.60 -1.41 5.89
C LYS A 482 -24.76 -1.76 6.78
N GLU A 483 -25.47 -2.81 6.42
CA GLU A 483 -26.54 -3.35 7.24
C GLU A 483 -26.16 -4.74 7.74
N SER A 484 -26.70 -5.16 8.87
CA SER A 484 -26.60 -6.52 9.39
C SER A 484 -27.82 -6.85 10.22
N ILE A 485 -27.87 -8.04 10.79
CA ILE A 485 -28.97 -8.51 11.60
C ILE A 485 -28.49 -9.00 12.96
N ARG A 486 -29.34 -8.94 13.98
CA ARG A 486 -29.00 -9.40 15.33
C ARG A 486 -29.57 -10.77 15.66
N LYS A 487 -30.64 -11.20 14.99
CA LYS A 487 -31.42 -12.41 15.36
C LYS A 487 -31.47 -13.40 14.23
N LYS A 488 -31.54 -14.66 14.61
CA LYS A 488 -31.88 -15.77 13.73
C LYS A 488 -33.38 -15.78 13.46
N VAL A 489 -33.76 -15.88 12.20
CA VAL A 489 -35.17 -15.94 11.75
C VAL A 489 -35.34 -17.09 10.77
N ASP A 490 -36.37 -17.87 10.96
CA ASP A 490 -36.90 -18.87 10.03
C ASP A 490 -38.07 -18.24 9.29
N HIS A 491 -38.00 -18.20 7.96
CA HIS A 491 -38.99 -17.52 7.15
C HIS A 491 -39.37 -18.29 5.89
N GLU A 492 -40.66 -18.26 5.57
CA GLU A 492 -41.25 -18.90 4.40
C GLU A 492 -41.86 -17.84 3.48
N THR A 493 -41.50 -17.89 2.18
CA THR A 493 -42.07 -16.98 1.16
C THR A 493 -42.51 -17.79 -0.05
N LYS A 494 -43.75 -17.48 -0.47
CA LYS A 494 -44.36 -18.00 -1.71
C LYS A 494 -44.56 -16.88 -2.70
N TYR A 495 -43.77 -16.88 -3.76
CA TYR A 495 -43.99 -15.99 -4.91
C TYR A 495 -44.93 -16.67 -5.91
N LYS A 496 -46.11 -16.07 -6.09
CA LYS A 496 -47.10 -16.54 -7.04
C LYS A 496 -47.63 -15.36 -7.85
N ARG A 497 -47.46 -15.38 -9.16
CA ARG A 497 -47.98 -14.37 -10.07
C ARG A 497 -48.67 -15.05 -11.25
N GLN A 498 -49.84 -14.62 -11.60
CA GLN A 498 -50.62 -15.08 -12.75
C GLN A 498 -50.87 -13.87 -13.64
N SER A 499 -50.27 -13.86 -14.85
CA SER A 499 -50.49 -12.82 -15.85
C SER A 499 -50.70 -13.51 -17.20
N GLY A 500 -51.97 -13.69 -17.59
CA GLY A 500 -52.44 -14.06 -18.91
C GLY A 500 -51.59 -15.07 -19.71
N GLY A 501 -51.60 -16.35 -19.34
CA GLY A 501 -50.96 -17.42 -20.05
C GLY A 501 -50.15 -18.39 -19.18
N SER A 502 -48.90 -18.16 -18.90
CA SER A 502 -48.12 -18.96 -17.97
C SER A 502 -47.97 -18.25 -16.62
N GLY A 503 -48.18 -18.96 -15.53
CA GLY A 503 -47.97 -18.45 -14.16
C GLY A 503 -46.49 -18.41 -13.80
N GLN A 504 -46.17 -17.76 -12.69
CA GLN A 504 -44.86 -17.82 -12.05
C GLN A 504 -45.03 -18.35 -10.62
N TYR A 505 -44.24 -19.34 -10.25
CA TYR A 505 -44.30 -19.96 -8.92
C TYR A 505 -42.90 -20.23 -8.39
N GLY A 506 -42.61 -19.71 -7.20
CA GLY A 506 -41.38 -20.02 -6.45
C GLY A 506 -41.72 -20.00 -4.93
N HIS A 507 -41.39 -21.09 -4.26
CA HIS A 507 -41.61 -21.22 -2.83
C HIS A 507 -40.32 -21.67 -2.13
N VAL A 508 -39.89 -20.89 -1.17
CA VAL A 508 -38.63 -21.15 -0.43
C VAL A 508 -38.87 -20.97 1.06
N LYS A 509 -38.20 -21.83 1.85
CA LYS A 509 -38.06 -21.68 3.29
C LYS A 509 -36.61 -21.52 3.63
N ILE A 510 -36.25 -20.43 4.25
CA ILE A 510 -34.90 -20.05 4.57
C ILE A 510 -34.74 -19.75 6.07
N ILE A 511 -33.56 -20.05 6.58
CA ILE A 511 -33.12 -19.56 7.87
C ILE A 511 -32.04 -18.48 7.61
N VAL A 512 -32.31 -17.29 8.14
CA VAL A 512 -31.33 -16.18 8.09
C VAL A 512 -30.81 -15.96 9.50
N GLU A 513 -29.49 -15.99 9.65
CA GLU A 513 -28.85 -15.80 10.96
C GLU A 513 -27.59 -14.93 10.82
N PRO A 514 -27.21 -14.19 11.90
CA PRO A 514 -25.96 -13.42 11.89
C PRO A 514 -24.78 -14.35 11.69
N ASN A 515 -23.79 -13.88 10.92
CA ASN A 515 -22.48 -14.51 10.80
C ASN A 515 -21.47 -13.76 11.66
N GLU A 516 -20.29 -14.35 11.85
CA GLU A 516 -19.19 -13.68 12.55
C GLU A 516 -18.76 -12.40 11.79
N SER A 517 -18.42 -11.37 12.54
CA SER A 517 -18.00 -10.09 11.95
C SER A 517 -16.83 -10.27 10.98
N GLY A 518 -16.99 -9.74 9.78
CA GLY A 518 -15.99 -9.81 8.71
C GLY A 518 -16.00 -11.10 7.87
N LYS A 519 -16.84 -12.09 8.20
CA LYS A 519 -16.96 -13.31 7.37
C LYS A 519 -17.86 -13.15 6.14
N GLY A 520 -18.59 -12.05 6.08
CA GLY A 520 -19.43 -11.74 4.93
C GLY A 520 -20.64 -12.68 4.78
N TYR A 521 -21.01 -12.96 3.55
CA TYR A 521 -22.17 -13.76 3.19
C TYR A 521 -21.83 -15.22 3.01
N GLU A 522 -22.63 -16.11 3.61
CA GLU A 522 -22.54 -17.55 3.45
C GLU A 522 -23.91 -18.13 3.07
N PHE A 523 -23.94 -18.95 2.00
CA PHE A 523 -25.15 -19.65 1.58
C PHE A 523 -25.00 -21.16 1.80
N ILE A 524 -25.95 -21.75 2.52
CA ILE A 524 -25.97 -23.17 2.80
C ILE A 524 -27.19 -23.80 2.16
N ASN A 525 -26.97 -24.79 1.32
CA ASN A 525 -28.01 -25.62 0.76
C ASN A 525 -28.24 -26.87 1.64
N SER A 526 -29.38 -26.94 2.31
CA SER A 526 -29.81 -28.07 3.14
C SER A 526 -31.11 -28.69 2.63
N VAL A 527 -31.49 -28.45 1.37
CA VAL A 527 -32.68 -29.02 0.75
C VAL A 527 -32.57 -30.53 0.65
N THR A 528 -33.55 -31.25 1.15
CA THR A 528 -33.64 -32.71 1.10
C THR A 528 -34.88 -33.17 0.34
N GLY A 529 -34.88 -34.36 -0.20
CA GLY A 529 -36.05 -34.97 -0.85
C GLY A 529 -36.46 -34.35 -2.19
N GLY A 530 -35.66 -33.44 -2.75
CA GLY A 530 -35.98 -32.85 -4.08
C GLY A 530 -37.18 -31.87 -4.05
N THR A 531 -37.49 -31.30 -2.90
CA THR A 531 -38.60 -30.34 -2.75
C THR A 531 -38.38 -29.06 -3.60
N ILE A 532 -37.14 -28.73 -3.86
CA ILE A 532 -36.73 -27.73 -4.86
C ILE A 532 -35.77 -28.43 -5.84
N PRO A 533 -36.01 -28.38 -7.17
CA PRO A 533 -35.11 -28.89 -8.17
C PRO A 533 -33.71 -28.23 -8.04
N LYS A 534 -32.66 -29.06 -8.21
CA LYS A 534 -31.27 -28.59 -8.05
C LYS A 534 -30.91 -27.41 -8.94
N GLU A 535 -31.50 -27.31 -10.11
CA GLU A 535 -31.32 -26.24 -11.07
C GLU A 535 -31.83 -24.86 -10.58
N PHE A 536 -32.79 -24.83 -9.67
CA PHE A 536 -33.34 -23.57 -9.12
C PHE A 536 -32.62 -23.07 -7.84
N ILE A 537 -31.79 -23.89 -7.22
CA ILE A 537 -31.06 -23.52 -6.00
C ILE A 537 -30.07 -22.35 -6.25
N PRO A 538 -29.27 -22.36 -7.35
CA PRO A 538 -28.44 -21.20 -7.70
C PRO A 538 -29.25 -19.91 -7.94
N ALA A 539 -30.47 -20.04 -8.46
CA ALA A 539 -31.35 -18.88 -8.66
C ALA A 539 -31.80 -18.26 -7.35
N VAL A 540 -32.07 -19.08 -6.33
CA VAL A 540 -32.40 -18.59 -4.96
C VAL A 540 -31.19 -17.83 -4.38
N ASP A 541 -29.98 -18.38 -4.46
CA ASP A 541 -28.75 -17.72 -4.01
C ASP A 541 -28.51 -16.40 -4.75
N ALA A 542 -28.70 -16.39 -6.06
CA ALA A 542 -28.62 -15.14 -6.85
C ALA A 542 -29.65 -14.09 -6.45
N GLY A 543 -30.86 -14.52 -6.09
CA GLY A 543 -31.91 -13.65 -5.54
C GLY A 543 -31.56 -13.05 -4.19
N VAL A 544 -31.00 -13.86 -3.30
CA VAL A 544 -30.49 -13.42 -1.99
C VAL A 544 -29.34 -12.43 -2.17
N LYS A 545 -28.36 -12.73 -3.04
CA LYS A 545 -27.24 -11.83 -3.34
C LYS A 545 -27.69 -10.47 -3.87
N GLY A 546 -28.70 -10.46 -4.75
CA GLY A 546 -29.30 -9.20 -5.22
C GLY A 546 -29.95 -8.41 -4.09
N ALA A 547 -30.65 -9.09 -3.17
CA ALA A 547 -31.29 -8.46 -2.02
C ALA A 547 -30.25 -7.94 -0.98
N LEU A 548 -29.14 -8.67 -0.79
CA LEU A 548 -28.01 -8.24 0.04
C LEU A 548 -27.47 -6.88 -0.44
N GLN A 549 -27.23 -6.75 -1.74
CA GLN A 549 -26.71 -5.50 -2.31
C GLN A 549 -27.70 -4.34 -2.23
N ALA A 550 -28.98 -4.62 -2.37
CA ALA A 550 -30.03 -3.61 -2.29
C ALA A 550 -30.29 -3.10 -0.86
N GLY A 551 -29.93 -3.89 0.16
CA GLY A 551 -30.25 -3.57 1.55
C GLY A 551 -31.72 -3.80 1.93
N VAL A 552 -32.02 -3.68 3.21
CA VAL A 552 -33.39 -3.90 3.76
C VAL A 552 -33.87 -2.80 4.69
N LEU A 553 -32.94 -2.00 5.22
CA LEU A 553 -33.21 -0.96 6.21
C LEU A 553 -33.14 0.46 5.62
N ALA A 554 -32.04 0.75 4.92
CA ALA A 554 -31.77 2.06 4.35
C ALA A 554 -31.03 1.97 3.01
N ASN A 555 -31.22 0.88 2.27
CA ASN A 555 -30.58 0.62 0.97
C ASN A 555 -29.03 0.60 1.04
N TYR A 556 -28.48 0.07 2.14
CA TYR A 556 -27.06 -0.22 2.26
C TYR A 556 -26.83 -1.74 2.19
N PRO A 557 -25.67 -2.19 1.66
CA PRO A 557 -25.39 -3.61 1.54
C PRO A 557 -25.46 -4.34 2.89
N VAL A 558 -26.18 -5.47 2.94
CA VAL A 558 -26.22 -6.33 4.12
C VAL A 558 -24.96 -7.21 4.14
N VAL A 559 -24.31 -7.31 5.29
CA VAL A 559 -23.09 -8.10 5.48
C VAL A 559 -23.19 -8.99 6.73
N ASP A 560 -22.27 -9.94 6.82
CA ASP A 560 -22.14 -10.84 7.95
C ASP A 560 -23.43 -11.58 8.28
N VAL A 561 -23.98 -12.22 7.25
CA VAL A 561 -25.20 -13.02 7.34
C VAL A 561 -25.01 -14.40 6.71
N LYS A 562 -25.62 -15.40 7.33
CA LYS A 562 -25.68 -16.75 6.82
C LYS A 562 -27.11 -17.10 6.47
N VAL A 563 -27.31 -17.63 5.27
CA VAL A 563 -28.61 -18.03 4.74
C VAL A 563 -28.60 -19.53 4.47
N THR A 564 -29.50 -20.25 5.11
CA THR A 564 -29.69 -21.69 4.90
C THR A 564 -31.02 -21.91 4.20
N LEU A 565 -30.98 -22.40 2.97
CA LEU A 565 -32.16 -22.87 2.24
C LEU A 565 -32.37 -24.32 2.61
N TYR A 566 -33.48 -24.65 3.28
CA TYR A 566 -33.72 -25.99 3.80
C TYR A 566 -34.94 -26.70 3.23
N ASP A 567 -35.95 -25.96 2.73
CA ASP A 567 -37.19 -26.54 2.19
C ASP A 567 -37.85 -25.57 1.20
N GLY A 568 -38.89 -26.04 0.52
CA GLY A 568 -39.69 -25.26 -0.42
C GLY A 568 -40.63 -26.15 -1.23
N SER A 569 -41.20 -25.62 -2.30
CA SER A 569 -41.92 -26.41 -3.27
C SER A 569 -41.86 -25.77 -4.66
N TYR A 570 -42.11 -26.55 -5.68
CA TYR A 570 -42.15 -26.10 -7.06
C TYR A 570 -43.45 -26.53 -7.74
N HIS A 571 -43.73 -25.95 -8.87
CA HIS A 571 -44.86 -26.29 -9.74
C HIS A 571 -44.27 -26.67 -11.10
N GLU A 572 -44.68 -27.83 -11.64
CA GLU A 572 -44.10 -28.39 -12.86
C GLU A 572 -44.14 -27.47 -14.09
N VAL A 573 -45.14 -26.59 -14.17
CA VAL A 573 -45.35 -25.69 -15.32
C VAL A 573 -44.98 -24.24 -15.04
N ASP A 574 -45.20 -23.76 -13.82
CA ASP A 574 -45.10 -22.32 -13.48
C ASP A 574 -43.78 -21.98 -12.74
N SER A 575 -43.00 -22.96 -12.40
CA SER A 575 -41.68 -22.71 -11.76
C SER A 575 -40.60 -22.42 -12.81
N SER A 576 -39.76 -21.41 -12.51
CA SER A 576 -38.64 -20.99 -13.33
C SER A 576 -37.51 -20.45 -12.46
N GLU A 577 -36.32 -20.36 -13.00
CA GLU A 577 -35.19 -19.71 -12.35
C GLU A 577 -35.54 -18.28 -11.88
N MET A 578 -36.25 -17.52 -12.73
CA MET A 578 -36.66 -16.17 -12.39
C MET A 578 -37.64 -16.14 -11.19
N ALA A 579 -38.59 -17.08 -11.14
CA ALA A 579 -39.55 -17.15 -10.03
C ALA A 579 -38.84 -17.49 -8.72
N PHE A 580 -37.86 -18.40 -8.72
CA PHE A 580 -37.08 -18.73 -7.53
C PHE A 580 -36.07 -17.64 -7.16
N LYS A 581 -35.50 -16.93 -8.12
CA LYS A 581 -34.73 -15.73 -7.84
C LYS A 581 -35.49 -14.65 -7.12
N ILE A 582 -36.73 -14.36 -7.58
CA ILE A 582 -37.64 -13.41 -6.94
C ILE A 582 -38.03 -13.91 -5.56
N ALA A 583 -38.41 -15.19 -5.42
CA ALA A 583 -38.79 -15.78 -4.13
C ALA A 583 -37.65 -15.71 -3.12
N GLY A 584 -36.42 -16.00 -3.52
CA GLY A 584 -35.21 -15.88 -2.69
C GLY A 584 -34.96 -14.45 -2.23
N SER A 585 -35.08 -13.49 -3.15
CA SER A 585 -34.92 -12.07 -2.84
C SER A 585 -36.01 -11.58 -1.84
N MET A 586 -37.26 -11.95 -2.06
CA MET A 586 -38.38 -11.59 -1.16
C MET A 586 -38.18 -12.22 0.21
N ALA A 587 -37.93 -13.51 0.27
CA ALA A 587 -37.72 -14.25 1.52
C ALA A 587 -36.61 -13.64 2.38
N PHE A 588 -35.50 -13.32 1.76
CA PHE A 588 -34.36 -12.69 2.45
C PHE A 588 -34.73 -11.31 3.00
N LYS A 589 -35.36 -10.45 2.22
CA LYS A 589 -35.79 -9.11 2.66
C LYS A 589 -36.78 -9.18 3.82
N GLU A 590 -37.77 -10.07 3.74
CA GLU A 590 -38.78 -10.27 4.79
C GLU A 590 -38.16 -10.84 6.08
N ALA A 591 -37.29 -11.85 5.96
CA ALA A 591 -36.56 -12.44 7.07
C ALA A 591 -35.66 -11.41 7.77
N CYS A 592 -34.89 -10.63 7.01
CA CYS A 592 -34.01 -9.60 7.57
C CYS A 592 -34.78 -8.52 8.33
N ARG A 593 -35.98 -8.10 7.87
CA ARG A 593 -36.81 -7.14 8.59
C ARG A 593 -37.28 -7.67 9.94
N LEU A 594 -37.46 -8.97 10.07
CA LEU A 594 -37.85 -9.64 11.32
C LEU A 594 -36.65 -9.95 12.21
N ALA A 595 -35.44 -9.95 11.64
CA ALA A 595 -34.20 -10.33 12.31
C ALA A 595 -33.54 -9.19 13.10
N ASP A 596 -34.27 -8.12 13.41
CA ASP A 596 -33.75 -6.94 14.10
C ASP A 596 -32.55 -6.32 13.34
N PRO A 597 -32.81 -5.77 12.15
CA PRO A 597 -31.76 -5.23 11.31
C PRO A 597 -31.11 -3.98 11.92
N VAL A 598 -29.81 -3.87 11.76
CA VAL A 598 -28.98 -2.78 12.31
C VAL A 598 -28.14 -2.14 11.23
N LEU A 599 -27.88 -0.84 11.42
CA LEU A 599 -26.94 -0.10 10.58
C LEU A 599 -25.53 -0.18 11.19
N LEU A 600 -24.55 -0.45 10.35
CA LEU A 600 -23.14 -0.51 10.69
C LEU A 600 -22.41 0.69 10.07
N GLU A 601 -21.51 1.29 10.84
CA GLU A 601 -20.62 2.36 10.36
C GLU A 601 -19.14 1.92 10.42
N PRO A 602 -18.31 2.39 9.48
CA PRO A 602 -16.88 2.09 9.52
C PRO A 602 -16.23 2.83 10.68
N ILE A 603 -15.42 2.09 11.44
CA ILE A 603 -14.61 2.60 12.55
C ILE A 603 -13.18 2.73 12.08
N MET A 604 -12.55 3.82 12.48
CA MET A 604 -11.15 4.10 12.24
C MET A 604 -10.36 3.96 13.54
N LYS A 605 -9.23 3.27 13.47
CA LYS A 605 -8.18 3.34 14.47
C LYS A 605 -7.42 4.62 14.25
N VAL A 606 -7.52 5.55 15.18
CA VAL A 606 -6.90 6.87 15.11
C VAL A 606 -5.77 6.94 16.12
N THR A 607 -4.59 7.30 15.64
CA THR A 607 -3.42 7.58 16.47
C THR A 607 -3.07 9.05 16.33
N VAL A 608 -3.10 9.79 17.41
CA VAL A 608 -2.78 11.23 17.43
C VAL A 608 -1.52 11.44 18.26
N ILE A 609 -0.58 12.18 17.70
CA ILE A 609 0.68 12.56 18.38
C ILE A 609 0.67 14.07 18.57
N VAL A 610 0.74 14.50 19.83
CA VAL A 610 0.68 15.91 20.20
C VAL A 610 1.63 16.20 21.36
N PRO A 611 2.14 17.44 21.48
CA PRO A 611 2.77 17.89 22.73
C PRO A 611 1.82 17.73 23.92
N GLU A 612 2.36 17.44 25.10
CA GLU A 612 1.58 17.19 26.31
C GLU A 612 0.57 18.30 26.64
N GLU A 613 0.92 19.55 26.36
CA GLU A 613 0.08 20.73 26.60
C GLU A 613 -1.27 20.68 25.83
N TYR A 614 -1.35 19.96 24.67
CA TYR A 614 -2.57 19.85 23.86
C TYR A 614 -3.34 18.54 24.08
N MET A 615 -2.83 17.64 24.91
CA MET A 615 -3.43 16.32 25.11
C MET A 615 -4.89 16.41 25.57
N GLY A 616 -5.20 17.31 26.50
CA GLY A 616 -6.55 17.48 27.02
C GLY A 616 -7.55 17.93 25.96
N ASP A 617 -7.17 18.90 25.13
CA ASP A 617 -8.01 19.42 24.06
C ASP A 617 -8.26 18.37 22.97
N VAL A 618 -7.26 17.57 22.63
CA VAL A 618 -7.36 16.50 21.66
C VAL A 618 -8.25 15.36 22.16
N ILE A 619 -8.12 14.95 23.43
CA ILE A 619 -9.00 13.94 24.02
C ILE A 619 -10.44 14.44 24.06
N GLY A 620 -10.65 15.70 24.43
CA GLY A 620 -11.98 16.32 24.41
C GLY A 620 -12.60 16.32 23.02
N ASP A 621 -11.82 16.62 21.99
CA ASP A 621 -12.26 16.61 20.60
C ASP A 621 -12.61 15.19 20.11
N LEU A 622 -11.73 14.21 20.36
CA LEU A 622 -11.97 12.81 19.99
C LEU A 622 -13.23 12.25 20.68
N ASN A 623 -13.44 12.57 21.96
CA ASN A 623 -14.66 12.18 22.68
C ASN A 623 -15.92 12.84 22.07
N SER A 624 -15.85 14.12 21.67
CA SER A 624 -16.96 14.79 21.00
C SER A 624 -17.32 14.16 19.65
N ARG A 625 -16.35 13.49 19.02
CA ARG A 625 -16.49 12.72 17.78
C ARG A 625 -16.85 11.24 18.01
N ARG A 626 -17.43 10.92 19.15
CA ARG A 626 -17.77 9.55 19.56
C ARG A 626 -16.56 8.61 19.61
N GLY A 627 -15.36 9.17 19.82
CA GLY A 627 -14.14 8.40 19.91
C GLY A 627 -14.07 7.60 21.21
N GLU A 628 -13.67 6.34 21.12
CA GLU A 628 -13.35 5.47 22.24
C GLU A 628 -11.84 5.48 22.44
N ILE A 629 -11.36 6.16 23.48
CA ILE A 629 -9.93 6.21 23.79
C ILE A 629 -9.48 4.82 24.24
N GLN A 630 -8.47 4.28 23.56
CA GLN A 630 -7.93 2.94 23.83
C GLN A 630 -6.70 2.97 24.72
N GLY A 631 -5.98 4.08 24.76
CA GLY A 631 -4.80 4.24 25.59
C GLY A 631 -3.95 5.44 25.23
N PHE A 632 -2.91 5.63 26.05
CA PHE A 632 -1.94 6.70 25.90
C PHE A 632 -0.53 6.11 26.00
N GLU A 633 0.38 6.66 25.23
CA GLU A 633 1.79 6.32 25.29
C GLU A 633 2.61 7.60 25.44
N ASP A 634 3.57 7.56 26.35
CA ASP A 634 4.54 8.64 26.53
C ASP A 634 5.71 8.45 25.56
N ARG A 635 5.98 9.50 24.79
CA ARG A 635 7.14 9.56 23.90
C ARG A 635 7.88 10.84 24.16
N ALA A 636 9.14 10.79 24.53
CA ALA A 636 10.09 11.91 24.70
C ALA A 636 9.55 13.32 24.38
N GLY A 637 8.69 13.87 25.26
CA GLY A 637 8.12 15.24 25.15
C GLY A 637 6.84 15.36 24.28
N VAL A 638 6.30 14.24 23.79
CA VAL A 638 5.01 14.18 23.10
C VAL A 638 4.16 13.05 23.64
N LYS A 639 2.85 13.18 23.53
CA LYS A 639 1.88 12.16 23.93
C LYS A 639 1.27 11.53 22.66
N GLN A 640 1.22 10.22 22.65
CA GLN A 640 0.45 9.47 21.65
C GLN A 640 -0.89 9.08 22.26
N ILE A 641 -1.97 9.38 21.56
CA ILE A 641 -3.35 9.05 21.92
C ILE A 641 -3.87 8.06 20.90
N ASN A 642 -4.29 6.88 21.33
CA ASN A 642 -4.90 5.87 20.49
C ASN A 642 -6.41 5.84 20.74
N ALA A 643 -7.20 5.94 19.69
CA ALA A 643 -8.66 5.96 19.78
C ALA A 643 -9.31 5.19 18.62
N ARG A 644 -10.53 4.72 18.82
CA ARG A 644 -11.42 4.20 17.79
C ARG A 644 -12.53 5.19 17.55
N VAL A 645 -12.64 5.73 16.33
CA VAL A 645 -13.58 6.81 16.02
C VAL A 645 -14.36 6.44 14.76
N PRO A 646 -15.68 6.69 14.71
CA PRO A 646 -16.45 6.52 13.49
C PRO A 646 -15.94 7.43 12.37
N LEU A 647 -15.79 6.88 11.15
CA LEU A 647 -15.28 7.62 10.00
C LEU A 647 -16.10 8.90 9.73
N GLY A 648 -17.42 8.83 9.88
CA GLY A 648 -18.31 9.98 9.65
C GLY A 648 -18.00 11.19 10.53
N ASP A 649 -17.45 10.97 11.71
CA ASP A 649 -17.08 12.03 12.65
C ASP A 649 -15.64 12.52 12.49
N MET A 650 -14.85 11.87 11.63
CA MET A 650 -13.45 12.24 11.36
C MET A 650 -13.32 13.26 10.22
N PHE A 651 -14.38 13.55 9.48
CA PHE A 651 -14.32 14.56 8.42
C PHE A 651 -13.93 15.93 8.97
N GLY A 652 -12.96 16.58 8.33
CA GLY A 652 -12.43 17.86 8.78
C GLY A 652 -11.50 17.80 9.99
N TYR A 653 -11.23 16.61 10.55
CA TYR A 653 -10.40 16.46 11.74
C TYR A 653 -8.98 17.02 11.58
N ALA A 654 -8.37 16.89 10.39
CA ALA A 654 -7.04 17.46 10.12
C ALA A 654 -6.98 18.95 10.37
N THR A 655 -7.99 19.69 9.94
CA THR A 655 -8.11 21.15 10.12
C THR A 655 -8.32 21.50 11.61
N ASP A 656 -9.20 20.76 12.26
CA ASP A 656 -9.50 20.99 13.69
C ASP A 656 -8.29 20.67 14.58
N LEU A 657 -7.57 19.58 14.30
CA LEU A 657 -6.35 19.22 15.01
C LEU A 657 -5.25 20.29 14.83
N ARG A 658 -5.03 20.76 13.59
CA ARG A 658 -4.07 21.83 13.30
C ARG A 658 -4.42 23.12 14.06
N SER A 659 -5.69 23.50 14.04
CA SER A 659 -6.16 24.69 14.78
C SER A 659 -5.94 24.58 16.29
N LYS A 660 -6.28 23.44 16.88
CA LYS A 660 -6.15 23.20 18.33
C LYS A 660 -4.72 23.05 18.81
N THR A 661 -3.82 22.55 17.97
CA THR A 661 -2.42 22.25 18.32
C THR A 661 -1.42 23.22 17.70
N GLN A 662 -1.89 24.33 17.14
CA GLN A 662 -1.05 25.31 16.45
C GLN A 662 -0.14 24.67 15.38
N GLY A 663 -0.67 23.66 14.67
CA GLY A 663 0.04 22.92 13.64
C GLY A 663 1.03 21.86 14.15
N ARG A 664 1.13 21.64 15.47
CA ARG A 664 2.07 20.66 16.06
C ARG A 664 1.49 19.26 16.21
N GLY A 665 0.18 19.10 16.06
CA GLY A 665 -0.48 17.80 16.13
C GLY A 665 -0.37 17.05 14.80
N GLN A 666 -0.10 15.76 14.90
CA GLN A 666 -0.13 14.83 13.77
C GLN A 666 -1.10 13.71 14.07
N TYR A 667 -1.77 13.16 13.07
CA TYR A 667 -2.61 11.99 13.24
C TYR A 667 -2.49 11.04 12.05
N VAL A 668 -2.78 9.79 12.35
CA VAL A 668 -2.93 8.72 11.37
C VAL A 668 -4.24 8.02 11.67
N MET A 669 -4.97 7.63 10.66
CA MET A 669 -6.15 6.78 10.82
C MET A 669 -6.13 5.60 9.86
N GLU A 670 -6.52 4.44 10.37
CA GLU A 670 -6.56 3.19 9.64
C GLU A 670 -7.95 2.56 9.80
N PRO A 671 -8.50 1.88 8.78
CA PRO A 671 -9.74 1.12 8.92
C PRO A 671 -9.61 0.06 10.02
N ASP A 672 -10.59 0.01 10.92
CA ASP A 672 -10.62 -0.94 12.04
C ASP A 672 -11.95 -1.74 12.10
N GLY A 673 -12.54 -1.96 10.94
CA GLY A 673 -13.77 -2.71 10.80
C GLY A 673 -15.05 -1.85 10.91
N TYR A 674 -16.15 -2.49 11.28
CA TYR A 674 -17.47 -1.89 11.38
C TYR A 674 -18.03 -2.07 12.79
N LYS A 675 -18.84 -1.09 13.23
CA LYS A 675 -19.54 -1.13 14.50
C LYS A 675 -20.97 -0.66 14.29
N GLU A 676 -21.86 -1.14 15.15
CA GLU A 676 -23.26 -0.75 15.11
C GLU A 676 -23.44 0.74 15.43
N VAL A 677 -24.21 1.42 14.59
CA VAL A 677 -24.57 2.84 14.78
C VAL A 677 -25.55 2.98 15.95
N PRO A 678 -25.33 3.92 16.88
CA PRO A 678 -26.27 4.20 17.97
C PRO A 678 -27.65 4.51 17.42
N LYS A 679 -28.71 4.00 18.11
CA LYS A 679 -30.10 4.05 17.65
C LYS A 679 -30.57 5.46 17.25
N SER A 680 -30.22 6.48 18.02
CA SER A 680 -30.63 7.87 17.74
C SER A 680 -30.03 8.45 16.47
N ILE A 681 -28.80 7.97 16.07
CA ILE A 681 -28.13 8.37 14.86
C ILE A 681 -28.59 7.52 13.68
N SER A 682 -28.77 6.23 13.88
CA SER A 682 -29.30 5.31 12.89
C SER A 682 -30.69 5.76 12.38
N GLU A 683 -31.62 6.16 13.29
CA GLU A 683 -32.92 6.68 12.91
C GLU A 683 -32.83 7.94 12.04
N LYS A 684 -31.87 8.83 12.30
CA LYS A 684 -31.65 10.03 11.46
C LYS A 684 -31.12 9.65 10.06
N ILE A 685 -30.18 8.73 9.98
CA ILE A 685 -29.61 8.28 8.71
C ILE A 685 -30.72 7.60 7.86
N ILE A 686 -31.48 6.69 8.46
CA ILE A 686 -32.59 5.98 7.80
C ILE A 686 -33.65 6.97 7.30
N SER A 687 -34.08 7.91 8.15
CA SER A 687 -35.09 8.89 7.78
C SER A 687 -34.63 9.88 6.71
N ALA A 688 -33.32 10.22 6.68
CA ALA A 688 -32.76 11.09 5.65
C ALA A 688 -32.72 10.39 4.28
N ARG A 689 -32.54 9.07 4.27
CA ARG A 689 -32.47 8.26 3.05
C ARG A 689 -33.87 7.97 2.49
N THR A 690 -34.82 7.61 3.36
CA THR A 690 -36.22 7.31 2.96
C THR A 690 -37.03 8.55 2.58
N LYS A 691 -36.62 9.76 2.91
CA LYS A 691 -37.29 11.01 2.47
C LYS A 691 -36.82 11.50 1.10
N LYS A 692 -35.80 10.89 0.52
CA LYS A 692 -35.30 11.19 -0.84
C LYS A 692 -36.01 10.34 -1.91
N ASP A 693 -36.79 9.35 -1.48
CA ASP A 693 -37.74 8.59 -2.30
C ASP A 693 -39.12 9.22 -2.14
#